data_3f8e0feff5f488f494462afb44f8a58d
#
_entry.id   3f8e0feff5f488f494462afb44f8a58d
#
_cell.length_a   1.000
_cell.length_b   1.000
_cell.length_c   1.000
_cell.angle_alpha   90.00
_cell.angle_beta   90.00
_cell.angle_gamma   90.00
#
_symmetry.space_group_name_H-M   'P 1'
#
loop_
_entity.id
_entity.type
_entity.pdbx_description
1 polymer ?
#
loop_
_entity_poly.entity_id
_entity_poly.type
_entity_poly.pdbx_seq_one_letter_code
_entity_poly.pdbx_strand_id
1 'polypeptide(L)'
;MVMRGVMLRECSTNCKQLFFTFSVILMLGVISACGSGGGESELESKTSATLPEPIFKEISFTQSGINFLNTIREDETHNFFNYNYIYNGSGLAIGDFNNDDLKDIYFVSNQSKNKLFLNKGNLKFQNITDSAGVAALKGWKNGVTVVDINQDGLDDIYLSRSGRYEDPDQRANFLYINNGDLTFTESAAQYGLADKGYGIQAYFFDYDRDGDLDLYQMNHRLDFNNKNTIMFLRNEKPEDYDAYSRDRLYENKGGRFVDVSNNAGIFNSAWGLSAVMGDFNEDGWEDIYVANDYLTPDFLYINNQDGTFTESIQDYFQHMSFFSMGSDWADIDNNGHFDLVTLDMAPEDHVRSKRLMASMSNEFFRTMVDEGLQHQYMINTLQYNHGGGNYSEVSQVSGIDKTDWSWTALFGDYDVDGLKDLYVTNGIRKDITDNDAAASTDSLYALGKQLALGQVLKLLPSQNLQNPAFKNVDGLKFKRSNIDWGMKRAFNSNGAVYSDLDNDGDLEIITNNMDLMCTLYQNLTVENKNKKLRRIDVKGPKGNREGFGTTLRIKTSDGKEVLEKVRGSRGYLSSSDPAIYVAESLDIQEIEVTWPTGQTSVLKSAEDLAKGTIDFEDAVFQNIIKDQVQGYLTKVDKSIIDFKHEENQFDDFIKEILLPHRQSEHGPFISKS
;
A
#
# COMPACT_ATOMS: atom_id res chain seq x y z
N MET A 1 -12.34 -16.25 -15.11
CA MET A 1 -12.69 -17.44 -15.91
C MET A 1 -14.11 -17.97 -15.64
N VAL A 2 -14.91 -17.29 -14.85
CA VAL A 2 -16.28 -17.74 -14.44
C VAL A 2 -17.38 -16.75 -14.82
N MET A 3 -17.09 -15.60 -15.44
CA MET A 3 -18.10 -14.57 -15.75
C MET A 3 -18.60 -14.51 -17.21
N ARG A 4 -18.46 -15.57 -18.01
CA ARG A 4 -19.03 -15.60 -19.38
C ARG A 4 -19.93 -16.78 -19.67
N GLY A 5 -20.78 -17.16 -18.73
CA GLY A 5 -21.65 -18.33 -18.88
C GLY A 5 -23.15 -18.06 -19.01
N VAL A 6 -23.61 -16.83 -19.17
CA VAL A 6 -25.05 -16.55 -19.39
C VAL A 6 -25.17 -15.39 -20.37
N MET A 7 -25.36 -15.67 -21.61
CA MET A 7 -26.12 -15.01 -22.67
C MET A 7 -25.48 -15.26 -24.03
N LEU A 8 -25.76 -16.39 -24.63
CA LEU A 8 -25.80 -16.56 -26.07
C LEU A 8 -26.78 -17.70 -26.37
N ARG A 9 -28.06 -17.38 -26.42
CA ARG A 9 -29.02 -18.09 -27.27
C ARG A 9 -29.75 -17.08 -28.12
N GLU A 10 -29.73 -17.40 -29.40
CA GLU A 10 -30.55 -16.87 -30.49
C GLU A 10 -30.07 -15.58 -31.18
N CYS A 11 -29.28 -15.75 -32.20
CA CYS A 11 -29.64 -15.24 -33.52
C CYS A 11 -28.91 -16.05 -34.59
N SER A 12 -29.67 -16.87 -35.30
CA SER A 12 -29.23 -17.66 -36.43
C SER A 12 -29.42 -16.85 -37.74
N THR A 13 -28.52 -17.12 -38.66
CA THR A 13 -28.65 -17.05 -40.13
C THR A 13 -28.40 -15.72 -40.85
N ASN A 14 -27.46 -15.88 -41.75
CA ASN A 14 -27.29 -15.16 -43.04
C ASN A 14 -26.46 -13.87 -43.07
N CYS A 15 -25.19 -14.00 -43.43
CA CYS A 15 -24.74 -13.40 -44.71
C CYS A 15 -23.33 -13.94 -45.10
N LYS A 16 -23.33 -14.62 -46.20
CA LYS A 16 -22.12 -15.04 -46.93
C LYS A 16 -21.67 -13.94 -47.86
N GLN A 17 -20.35 -13.84 -48.03
CA GLN A 17 -19.59 -13.34 -49.16
C GLN A 17 -19.57 -11.82 -49.40
N LEU A 18 -18.39 -11.23 -49.27
CA LEU A 18 -17.73 -10.54 -50.39
C LEU A 18 -16.21 -10.47 -50.16
N PHE A 19 -15.49 -11.21 -51.01
CA PHE A 19 -14.07 -11.01 -51.30
C PHE A 19 -13.88 -9.75 -52.12
N PHE A 20 -12.93 -8.90 -51.77
CA PHE A 20 -12.26 -8.05 -52.74
C PHE A 20 -10.80 -7.85 -52.40
N THR A 21 -9.98 -8.40 -53.24
CA THR A 21 -8.54 -8.18 -53.41
C THR A 21 -8.29 -6.74 -53.88
N PHE A 22 -7.29 -6.07 -53.29
CA PHE A 22 -6.61 -4.99 -54.01
C PHE A 22 -5.10 -5.02 -53.77
N SER A 23 -4.43 -4.90 -54.88
CA SER A 23 -3.02 -5.13 -55.13
C SER A 23 -2.11 -4.00 -54.64
N VAL A 24 -0.89 -4.41 -54.38
CA VAL A 24 0.34 -3.65 -54.20
C VAL A 24 0.59 -2.68 -55.36
N ILE A 25 0.97 -1.45 -55.08
CA ILE A 25 1.78 -0.58 -55.98
C ILE A 25 2.93 0.03 -55.19
N LEU A 26 4.09 -0.37 -55.59
CA LEU A 26 5.40 0.15 -55.26
C LEU A 26 5.65 1.43 -56.05
N MET A 27 6.10 2.53 -55.46
CA MET A 27 6.76 3.62 -56.16
C MET A 27 7.96 4.16 -55.39
N LEU A 28 9.10 3.84 -55.90
CA LEU A 28 10.40 4.48 -55.69
C LEU A 28 10.40 5.86 -56.41
N GLY A 29 10.78 6.90 -55.69
CA GLY A 29 11.07 8.19 -56.26
C GLY A 29 12.36 8.76 -55.71
N VAL A 30 13.39 8.68 -56.52
CA VAL A 30 14.69 9.35 -56.34
C VAL A 30 14.54 10.78 -56.81
N ILE A 31 14.90 11.77 -56.03
CA ILE A 31 15.14 13.14 -56.51
C ILE A 31 16.45 13.64 -55.96
N SER A 32 17.42 13.77 -56.81
CA SER A 32 18.60 14.64 -56.65
C SER A 32 18.26 16.05 -57.04
N ALA A 33 18.62 17.01 -56.23
CA ALA A 33 18.83 18.40 -56.70
C ALA A 33 19.92 19.07 -55.86
N CYS A 34 21.02 19.40 -56.50
CA CYS A 34 22.05 20.30 -56.02
C CYS A 34 21.56 21.78 -56.08
N GLY A 35 21.92 22.54 -55.08
CA GLY A 35 21.81 23.99 -55.08
C GLY A 35 22.77 24.60 -54.03
N SER A 36 23.83 25.18 -54.51
CA SER A 36 24.88 25.87 -53.77
C SER A 36 24.41 27.21 -53.22
N GLY A 37 24.71 27.50 -51.97
CA GLY A 37 24.56 28.82 -51.36
C GLY A 37 25.14 28.82 -49.98
N GLY A 38 26.35 29.44 -49.83
CA GLY A 38 27.07 29.50 -48.56
C GLY A 38 26.42 30.45 -47.56
N GLY A 39 26.48 30.03 -46.35
CA GLY A 39 26.20 30.81 -45.16
C GLY A 39 26.70 29.97 -43.98
N GLU A 40 27.89 30.25 -43.51
CA GLU A 40 28.38 29.72 -42.22
C GLU A 40 27.50 30.30 -41.13
N SER A 41 26.57 29.52 -40.62
CA SER A 41 25.98 29.72 -39.31
C SER A 41 26.75 28.83 -38.33
N GLU A 42 27.43 29.43 -37.40
CA GLU A 42 27.96 28.77 -36.21
C GLU A 42 26.86 27.89 -35.59
N LEU A 43 27.05 26.57 -35.70
CA LEU A 43 26.34 25.63 -34.81
C LEU A 43 26.95 25.86 -33.42
N GLU A 44 26.25 26.68 -32.61
CA GLU A 44 26.40 26.57 -31.17
C GLU A 44 26.27 25.10 -30.77
N SER A 45 27.37 24.56 -30.30
CA SER A 45 27.37 23.25 -29.64
C SER A 45 26.37 23.35 -28.48
N LYS A 46 25.18 22.80 -28.66
CA LYS A 46 24.33 22.53 -27.50
C LYS A 46 25.18 21.67 -26.58
N THR A 47 25.66 22.28 -25.52
CA THR A 47 26.20 21.61 -24.36
C THR A 47 25.26 20.45 -24.05
N SER A 48 25.76 19.23 -24.20
CA SER A 48 25.10 18.05 -23.68
C SER A 48 24.78 18.35 -22.21
N ALA A 49 23.52 18.58 -21.91
CA ALA A 49 23.09 18.64 -20.55
C ALA A 49 23.52 17.32 -19.91
N THR A 50 24.51 17.33 -19.07
CA THR A 50 24.89 16.18 -18.24
C THR A 50 23.64 15.84 -17.45
N LEU A 51 23.12 14.63 -17.64
CA LEU A 51 22.05 14.12 -16.79
C LEU A 51 22.51 14.25 -15.33
N PRO A 52 21.63 14.67 -14.41
CA PRO A 52 22.00 14.74 -13.00
C PRO A 52 22.50 13.36 -12.54
N GLU A 53 23.47 13.35 -11.64
CA GLU A 53 23.91 12.06 -11.06
C GLU A 53 22.76 11.40 -10.33
N PRO A 54 22.56 10.07 -10.54
CA PRO A 54 21.49 9.34 -9.89
C PRO A 54 21.63 9.37 -8.38
N ILE A 55 20.52 9.53 -7.66
CA ILE A 55 20.55 9.49 -6.20
C ILE A 55 20.47 8.06 -5.64
N PHE A 56 20.11 7.06 -6.44
CA PHE A 56 20.08 5.66 -6.01
C PHE A 56 21.03 4.77 -6.81
N LYS A 57 21.65 3.83 -6.08
CA LYS A 57 22.52 2.81 -6.62
C LYS A 57 22.13 1.45 -6.10
N GLU A 58 21.85 0.50 -7.00
CA GLU A 58 21.60 -0.88 -6.63
C GLU A 58 22.86 -1.56 -6.08
N ILE A 59 22.77 -2.10 -4.86
CA ILE A 59 23.85 -2.86 -4.21
C ILE A 59 23.61 -4.35 -4.45
N SER A 60 24.60 -5.02 -5.06
CA SER A 60 24.50 -6.44 -5.34
C SER A 60 24.56 -7.28 -4.06
N PHE A 61 23.95 -8.49 -4.08
CA PHE A 61 24.01 -9.42 -2.96
C PHE A 61 25.44 -9.84 -2.58
N THR A 62 26.38 -9.82 -3.53
CA THR A 62 27.80 -10.10 -3.26
C THR A 62 28.50 -8.95 -2.52
N GLN A 63 27.98 -7.74 -2.65
CA GLN A 63 28.48 -6.57 -1.93
C GLN A 63 27.84 -6.46 -0.54
N SER A 64 26.52 -6.61 -0.44
CA SER A 64 25.78 -6.48 0.83
C SER A 64 25.84 -7.74 1.70
N GLY A 65 25.98 -8.93 1.11
CA GLY A 65 25.79 -10.20 1.83
C GLY A 65 24.33 -10.67 1.92
N ILE A 66 23.35 -9.89 1.45
CA ILE A 66 21.94 -10.24 1.50
C ILE A 66 21.60 -11.18 0.35
N ASN A 67 21.55 -12.48 0.61
CA ASN A 67 21.24 -13.52 -0.37
C ASN A 67 19.83 -14.08 -0.17
N PHE A 68 18.80 -13.24 -0.29
CA PHE A 68 17.42 -13.65 -0.11
C PHE A 68 16.67 -13.79 -1.45
N LEU A 69 15.83 -14.82 -1.54
CA LEU A 69 15.02 -15.16 -2.70
C LEU A 69 13.68 -15.74 -2.23
N ASN A 70 12.58 -15.07 -2.53
CA ASN A 70 11.22 -15.59 -2.31
C ASN A 70 10.76 -16.38 -3.55
N THR A 71 10.93 -17.68 -3.53
CA THR A 71 10.57 -18.55 -4.66
C THR A 71 9.21 -19.20 -4.44
N ILE A 72 8.32 -19.05 -5.40
CA ILE A 72 7.02 -19.73 -5.42
C ILE A 72 7.07 -20.98 -6.29
N ARG A 73 6.71 -22.11 -5.69
CA ARG A 73 6.57 -23.40 -6.38
C ARG A 73 5.11 -23.77 -6.45
N GLU A 74 4.64 -23.97 -7.66
CA GLU A 74 3.27 -24.42 -7.91
C GLU A 74 3.25 -25.93 -8.14
N ASP A 75 2.24 -26.59 -7.58
CA ASP A 75 1.93 -27.99 -7.78
C ASP A 75 0.40 -28.18 -7.92
N GLU A 76 -0.05 -29.41 -7.99
CA GLU A 76 -1.49 -29.72 -8.13
C GLU A 76 -2.34 -29.24 -6.95
N THR A 77 -1.75 -29.06 -5.76
CA THR A 77 -2.42 -28.62 -4.54
C THR A 77 -2.28 -27.13 -4.32
N HIS A 78 -1.06 -26.59 -4.53
CA HIS A 78 -0.70 -25.19 -4.33
C HIS A 78 -0.51 -24.50 -5.68
N ASN A 79 -1.57 -23.88 -6.18
CA ASN A 79 -1.56 -23.15 -7.44
C ASN A 79 -2.62 -22.04 -7.41
N PHE A 80 -2.60 -21.15 -8.38
CA PHE A 80 -3.51 -20.02 -8.46
C PHE A 80 -4.99 -20.40 -8.41
N PHE A 81 -5.41 -21.53 -8.99
CA PHE A 81 -6.83 -21.96 -9.01
C PHE A 81 -7.32 -22.45 -7.65
N ASN A 82 -6.42 -22.97 -6.83
CA ASN A 82 -6.74 -23.49 -5.50
C ASN A 82 -6.51 -22.43 -4.39
N TYR A 83 -5.55 -21.52 -4.60
CA TYR A 83 -5.24 -20.43 -3.70
C TYR A 83 -4.90 -19.18 -4.52
N ASN A 84 -5.88 -18.30 -4.70
CA ASN A 84 -5.76 -17.14 -5.59
C ASN A 84 -4.64 -16.17 -5.17
N TYR A 85 -4.33 -16.08 -3.88
CA TYR A 85 -3.27 -15.21 -3.35
C TYR A 85 -1.87 -15.83 -3.34
N ILE A 86 -1.66 -16.88 -4.13
CA ILE A 86 -0.32 -17.51 -4.26
C ILE A 86 0.74 -16.55 -4.83
N TYR A 87 0.33 -15.52 -5.57
CA TYR A 87 1.23 -14.56 -6.20
C TYR A 87 1.32 -13.21 -5.47
N ASN A 88 0.71 -13.09 -4.29
CA ASN A 88 0.71 -11.83 -3.53
C ASN A 88 2.06 -11.52 -2.85
N GLY A 89 2.99 -12.47 -2.85
CA GLY A 89 4.30 -12.29 -2.26
C GLY A 89 4.31 -12.24 -0.75
N SER A 90 5.32 -11.62 -0.17
CA SER A 90 5.53 -11.50 1.26
C SER A 90 6.30 -10.24 1.62
N GLY A 91 6.28 -9.88 2.90
CA GLY A 91 6.90 -8.69 3.42
C GLY A 91 8.35 -8.86 3.87
N LEU A 92 8.85 -7.78 4.49
CA LEU A 92 10.12 -7.74 5.22
C LEU A 92 10.00 -6.72 6.34
N ALA A 93 10.91 -6.79 7.33
CA ALA A 93 10.89 -5.89 8.47
C ALA A 93 12.28 -5.38 8.81
N ILE A 94 12.31 -4.15 9.34
CA ILE A 94 13.47 -3.50 9.91
C ILE A 94 13.35 -3.55 11.43
N GLY A 95 14.45 -3.84 12.14
CA GLY A 95 14.56 -3.78 13.60
C GLY A 95 16.02 -3.71 14.02
N ASP A 96 16.26 -3.41 15.29
CA ASP A 96 17.58 -3.47 15.90
C ASP A 96 17.60 -4.63 16.88
N PHE A 97 17.81 -5.86 16.36
CA PHE A 97 17.64 -7.09 17.15
C PHE A 97 18.77 -7.37 18.15
N ASN A 98 19.83 -6.57 18.14
CA ASN A 98 20.97 -6.71 19.06
C ASN A 98 21.32 -5.41 19.80
N ASN A 99 20.50 -4.35 19.65
CA ASN A 99 20.67 -3.04 20.28
C ASN A 99 22.07 -2.44 20.03
N ASP A 100 22.57 -2.51 18.77
CA ASP A 100 23.85 -1.90 18.37
C ASP A 100 23.67 -0.61 17.53
N ASP A 101 22.44 -0.08 17.47
CA ASP A 101 22.03 1.12 16.70
C ASP A 101 22.19 0.97 15.18
N LEU A 102 22.41 -0.25 14.66
CA LEU A 102 22.40 -0.57 13.24
C LEU A 102 21.13 -1.35 12.89
N LYS A 103 20.38 -0.89 11.94
CA LYS A 103 19.12 -1.54 11.57
C LYS A 103 19.35 -2.85 10.81
N ASP A 104 18.79 -3.91 11.34
CA ASP A 104 18.80 -5.28 10.81
C ASP A 104 17.59 -5.53 9.92
N ILE A 105 17.64 -6.64 9.14
CA ILE A 105 16.56 -6.95 8.18
C ILE A 105 16.06 -8.38 8.36
N TYR A 106 14.73 -8.53 8.55
CA TYR A 106 14.06 -9.83 8.53
C TYR A 106 13.21 -9.98 7.27
N PHE A 107 13.57 -10.90 6.39
CA PHE A 107 12.83 -11.21 5.16
C PHE A 107 11.88 -12.39 5.35
N VAL A 108 10.64 -12.23 4.88
CA VAL A 108 9.64 -13.30 4.85
C VAL A 108 9.61 -13.96 3.47
N SER A 109 9.53 -15.28 3.46
CA SER A 109 9.32 -16.08 2.25
C SER A 109 8.04 -16.90 2.39
N ASN A 110 7.16 -16.86 1.39
CA ASN A 110 5.87 -17.55 1.45
C ASN A 110 6.02 -19.05 1.73
N GLN A 111 6.91 -19.74 1.02
CA GLN A 111 7.07 -21.20 1.10
C GLN A 111 8.43 -21.64 1.65
N SER A 112 9.47 -20.84 1.46
CA SER A 112 10.84 -21.18 1.88
C SER A 112 11.15 -20.66 3.28
N LYS A 113 12.39 -20.82 3.74
CA LYS A 113 12.88 -20.23 5.00
C LYS A 113 12.82 -18.71 4.94
N ASN A 114 12.31 -18.08 6.00
CA ASN A 114 12.58 -16.67 6.28
C ASN A 114 14.07 -16.46 6.55
N LYS A 115 14.56 -15.23 6.48
CA LYS A 115 15.96 -14.94 6.79
C LYS A 115 16.13 -13.68 7.60
N LEU A 116 16.96 -13.77 8.65
CA LEU A 116 17.41 -12.65 9.47
C LEU A 116 18.86 -12.31 9.11
N PHE A 117 19.08 -11.03 8.79
CA PHE A 117 20.39 -10.47 8.44
C PHE A 117 20.76 -9.36 9.42
N LEU A 118 21.84 -9.55 10.19
CA LEU A 118 22.42 -8.52 11.03
C LEU A 118 23.23 -7.54 10.18
N ASN A 119 23.02 -6.26 10.40
CA ASN A 119 23.81 -5.18 9.86
C ASN A 119 25.21 -5.15 10.52
N LYS A 120 26.25 -4.96 9.72
CA LYS A 120 27.64 -4.87 10.17
C LYS A 120 28.28 -3.51 9.79
N GLY A 121 27.42 -2.55 9.48
CA GLY A 121 27.81 -1.23 8.98
C GLY A 121 28.22 -1.23 7.50
N ASN A 122 28.19 -0.06 6.88
CA ASN A 122 28.55 0.15 5.47
C ASN A 122 27.77 -0.78 4.51
N LEU A 123 26.47 -0.98 4.75
CA LEU A 123 25.56 -1.85 3.99
C LEU A 123 26.08 -3.30 3.83
N LYS A 124 26.74 -3.84 4.88
CA LYS A 124 27.20 -5.23 4.97
C LYS A 124 26.34 -5.98 5.96
N PHE A 125 25.84 -7.14 5.55
CA PHE A 125 24.92 -7.92 6.34
C PHE A 125 25.37 -9.36 6.53
N GLN A 126 25.11 -9.92 7.71
CA GLN A 126 25.41 -11.30 8.07
C GLN A 126 24.14 -12.08 8.34
N ASN A 127 23.94 -13.19 7.63
CA ASN A 127 22.82 -14.09 7.87
C ASN A 127 23.02 -14.87 9.17
N ILE A 128 22.08 -14.73 10.13
CA ILE A 128 22.06 -15.44 11.41
C ILE A 128 20.83 -16.31 11.60
N THR A 129 20.01 -16.51 10.58
CA THR A 129 18.68 -17.15 10.63
C THR A 129 18.66 -18.47 11.41
N ASP A 130 19.56 -19.37 11.10
CA ASP A 130 19.57 -20.72 11.69
C ASP A 130 20.03 -20.69 13.16
N SER A 131 20.96 -19.82 13.53
CA SER A 131 21.37 -19.61 14.94
C SER A 131 20.32 -18.89 15.74
N ALA A 132 19.61 -17.93 15.15
CA ALA A 132 18.54 -17.18 15.79
C ALA A 132 17.24 -17.99 15.98
N GLY A 133 17.04 -19.08 15.24
CA GLY A 133 15.84 -19.91 15.35
C GLY A 133 14.59 -19.37 14.67
N VAL A 134 14.71 -18.34 13.81
CA VAL A 134 13.56 -17.60 13.21
C VAL A 134 13.23 -17.98 11.77
N ALA A 135 13.63 -19.16 11.31
CA ALA A 135 13.48 -19.61 9.93
C ALA A 135 12.02 -19.84 9.46
N ALA A 136 11.06 -20.01 10.37
CA ALA A 136 9.63 -20.24 10.11
C ALA A 136 9.38 -21.28 9.00
N LEU A 137 9.79 -22.53 9.21
CA LEU A 137 9.85 -23.57 8.16
C LEU A 137 8.51 -24.06 7.63
N LYS A 138 7.39 -23.82 8.34
CA LYS A 138 6.08 -24.38 8.03
C LYS A 138 5.06 -23.31 7.67
N GLY A 139 4.07 -23.70 6.86
CA GLY A 139 2.92 -22.88 6.50
C GLY A 139 3.25 -21.83 5.44
N TRP A 140 2.23 -21.12 5.03
CA TRP A 140 2.30 -19.97 4.13
C TRP A 140 2.49 -18.70 4.95
N LYS A 141 3.51 -17.90 4.69
CA LYS A 141 3.85 -16.72 5.48
C LYS A 141 3.67 -15.47 4.61
N ASN A 142 3.09 -14.43 5.19
CA ASN A 142 2.75 -13.18 4.50
C ASN A 142 3.46 -11.96 5.12
N GLY A 143 2.79 -11.32 6.07
CA GLY A 143 3.24 -10.09 6.68
C GLY A 143 4.07 -10.30 7.94
N VAL A 144 4.87 -9.31 8.27
CA VAL A 144 5.70 -9.28 9.47
C VAL A 144 5.65 -7.92 10.12
N THR A 145 5.67 -7.90 11.45
CA THR A 145 5.74 -6.69 12.27
C THR A 145 6.80 -6.85 13.34
N VAL A 146 7.58 -5.80 13.55
CA VAL A 146 8.54 -5.69 14.65
C VAL A 146 7.92 -4.85 15.77
N VAL A 147 8.04 -5.31 17.00
CA VAL A 147 7.47 -4.69 18.20
C VAL A 147 8.16 -5.23 19.46
N ASP A 148 8.41 -4.41 20.47
CA ASP A 148 8.82 -4.86 21.82
C ASP A 148 7.56 -5.21 22.63
N ILE A 149 7.04 -6.43 22.42
CA ILE A 149 5.74 -6.83 22.97
C ILE A 149 5.76 -7.10 24.48
N ASN A 150 6.92 -7.45 25.02
CA ASN A 150 7.11 -7.77 26.44
C ASN A 150 7.75 -6.63 27.23
N GLN A 151 8.08 -5.52 26.56
CA GLN A 151 8.65 -4.29 27.13
C GLN A 151 10.00 -4.50 27.83
N ASP A 152 10.82 -5.41 27.30
CA ASP A 152 12.15 -5.68 27.82
C ASP A 152 13.26 -4.88 27.13
N GLY A 153 12.89 -4.12 26.09
CA GLY A 153 13.81 -3.27 25.35
C GLY A 153 14.45 -3.93 24.15
N LEU A 154 13.94 -5.06 23.72
CA LEU A 154 14.42 -5.81 22.58
C LEU A 154 13.31 -5.93 21.53
N ASP A 155 13.66 -5.80 20.27
CA ASP A 155 12.73 -5.97 19.17
C ASP A 155 12.31 -7.44 19.01
N ASP A 156 11.01 -7.72 19.10
CA ASP A 156 10.40 -9.01 18.84
C ASP A 156 9.83 -9.08 17.40
N ILE A 157 9.52 -10.28 16.91
CA ILE A 157 9.03 -10.48 15.54
C ILE A 157 7.67 -11.17 15.58
N TYR A 158 6.62 -10.49 15.13
CA TYR A 158 5.32 -11.09 14.87
C TYR A 158 5.14 -11.40 13.37
N LEU A 159 4.72 -12.64 13.05
CA LEU A 159 4.62 -13.15 11.69
C LEU A 159 3.20 -13.65 11.41
N SER A 160 2.49 -12.98 10.49
CA SER A 160 1.17 -13.38 10.03
C SER A 160 1.25 -14.51 9.00
N ARG A 161 0.38 -15.50 9.16
CA ARG A 161 0.39 -16.72 8.34
C ARG A 161 -1.00 -17.01 7.76
N SER A 162 -1.01 -17.62 6.58
CA SER A 162 -2.20 -17.92 5.81
C SER A 162 -2.07 -19.27 5.08
N GLY A 163 -2.78 -19.39 3.97
CA GLY A 163 -2.74 -20.55 3.08
C GLY A 163 -3.91 -21.51 3.28
N ARG A 164 -4.19 -22.29 2.25
CA ARG A 164 -5.32 -23.23 2.23
C ARG A 164 -4.88 -24.58 2.78
N TYR A 165 -4.95 -24.73 4.09
CA TYR A 165 -4.61 -25.97 4.80
C TYR A 165 -5.85 -26.55 5.49
N GLU A 166 -6.00 -27.88 5.47
CA GLU A 166 -7.07 -28.58 6.21
C GLU A 166 -6.91 -28.44 7.73
N ASP A 167 -5.65 -28.47 8.19
CA ASP A 167 -5.30 -28.26 9.60
C ASP A 167 -5.03 -26.76 9.85
N PRO A 168 -5.91 -26.08 10.64
CA PRO A 168 -5.73 -24.66 10.96
C PRO A 168 -4.43 -24.35 11.72
N ASP A 169 -3.85 -25.31 12.42
CA ASP A 169 -2.59 -25.08 13.16
C ASP A 169 -1.40 -24.79 12.23
N GLN A 170 -1.51 -25.15 10.96
CA GLN A 170 -0.52 -24.79 9.95
C GLN A 170 -0.55 -23.30 9.57
N ARG A 171 -1.61 -22.57 9.96
CA ARG A 171 -1.76 -21.12 9.76
C ARG A 171 -1.53 -20.33 11.03
N ALA A 172 -1.40 -20.97 12.22
CA ALA A 172 -1.22 -20.25 13.45
C ALA A 172 -0.04 -19.27 13.34
N ASN A 173 -0.29 -17.99 13.63
CA ASN A 173 0.71 -16.93 13.59
C ASN A 173 1.85 -17.23 14.56
N PHE A 174 3.04 -16.70 14.29
CA PHE A 174 4.18 -16.82 15.17
C PHE A 174 4.51 -15.49 15.85
N LEU A 175 4.94 -15.58 17.10
CA LEU A 175 5.55 -14.49 17.83
C LEU A 175 6.90 -14.97 18.36
N TYR A 176 7.98 -14.44 17.81
CA TYR A 176 9.34 -14.73 18.22
C TYR A 176 9.81 -13.67 19.21
N ILE A 177 9.88 -14.04 20.48
CA ILE A 177 10.42 -13.21 21.56
C ILE A 177 11.95 -13.25 21.50
N ASN A 178 12.58 -12.10 21.47
CA ASN A 178 14.03 -11.93 21.48
C ASN A 178 14.59 -12.25 22.89
N ASN A 179 15.53 -13.16 22.98
CA ASN A 179 16.10 -13.57 24.27
C ASN A 179 17.31 -12.70 24.73
N GLY A 180 17.69 -11.68 23.93
CA GLY A 180 18.82 -10.79 24.20
C GLY A 180 20.19 -11.35 23.84
N ASP A 181 20.26 -12.56 23.29
CA ASP A 181 21.51 -13.23 22.89
C ASP A 181 21.50 -13.60 21.38
N LEU A 182 20.66 -12.90 20.57
CA LEU A 182 20.42 -13.18 19.17
C LEU A 182 19.75 -14.54 18.89
N THR A 183 19.10 -15.13 19.91
CA THR A 183 18.18 -16.25 19.74
C THR A 183 16.76 -15.81 20.06
N PHE A 184 15.78 -16.52 19.52
CA PHE A 184 14.36 -16.17 19.70
C PHE A 184 13.56 -17.40 20.14
N THR A 185 12.52 -17.13 20.95
CA THR A 185 11.58 -18.15 21.42
C THR A 185 10.18 -17.91 20.86
N GLU A 186 9.61 -18.90 20.16
CA GLU A 186 8.23 -18.80 19.66
C GLU A 186 7.24 -18.86 20.83
N SER A 187 6.39 -17.84 20.98
CA SER A 187 5.56 -17.62 22.16
C SER A 187 4.12 -17.17 21.85
N ALA A 188 3.65 -17.20 20.59
CA ALA A 188 2.35 -16.66 20.20
C ALA A 188 1.19 -17.22 21.02
N ALA A 189 1.19 -18.52 21.31
CA ALA A 189 0.15 -19.16 22.13
C ALA A 189 0.13 -18.66 23.58
N GLN A 190 1.29 -18.34 24.16
CA GLN A 190 1.42 -17.80 25.52
C GLN A 190 0.78 -16.41 25.62
N TYR A 191 0.98 -15.57 24.61
CA TYR A 191 0.42 -14.22 24.54
C TYR A 191 -1.04 -14.18 24.08
N GLY A 192 -1.61 -15.29 23.59
CA GLY A 192 -2.97 -15.34 23.03
C GLY A 192 -3.04 -14.89 21.56
N LEU A 193 -1.90 -14.81 20.88
CA LEU A 193 -1.72 -14.28 19.52
C LEU A 193 -1.46 -15.35 18.45
N ALA A 194 -1.64 -16.64 18.79
CA ALA A 194 -1.55 -17.74 17.82
C ALA A 194 -2.83 -17.82 16.96
N ASP A 195 -3.22 -16.70 16.33
CA ASP A 195 -4.38 -16.64 15.44
C ASP A 195 -4.21 -17.64 14.29
N LYS A 196 -5.31 -18.33 13.94
CA LYS A 196 -5.36 -19.39 12.92
C LYS A 196 -6.15 -18.96 11.69
N GLY A 197 -6.45 -17.68 11.57
CA GLY A 197 -7.12 -17.08 10.42
C GLY A 197 -6.28 -17.17 9.15
N TYR A 198 -6.79 -16.57 8.09
CA TYR A 198 -6.03 -16.41 6.84
C TYR A 198 -5.25 -15.09 6.92
N GLY A 199 -4.27 -15.06 7.84
CA GLY A 199 -3.56 -13.85 8.23
C GLY A 199 -2.78 -13.18 7.10
N ILE A 200 -2.94 -11.88 6.98
CA ILE A 200 -2.24 -11.01 6.03
C ILE A 200 -1.16 -10.21 6.76
N GLN A 201 -1.56 -9.32 7.68
CA GLN A 201 -0.66 -8.42 8.39
C GLN A 201 -1.21 -8.10 9.78
N ALA A 202 -0.33 -7.78 10.71
CA ALA A 202 -0.63 -7.33 12.05
C ALA A 202 -0.24 -5.85 12.21
N TYR A 203 -1.09 -5.10 12.91
CA TYR A 203 -0.88 -3.68 13.18
C TYR A 203 -1.02 -3.45 14.67
N PHE A 204 0.09 -3.06 15.33
CA PHE A 204 0.10 -2.73 16.75
C PHE A 204 -0.16 -1.24 16.94
N PHE A 205 -1.09 -0.88 17.82
CA PHE A 205 -1.48 0.50 18.15
C PHE A 205 -2.23 0.54 19.47
N ASP A 206 -2.35 1.68 20.10
CA ASP A 206 -3.09 1.91 21.34
C ASP A 206 -4.48 2.46 20.98
N TYR A 207 -5.51 1.58 20.86
CA TYR A 207 -6.83 1.99 20.36
C TYR A 207 -7.72 2.61 21.44
N ASP A 208 -7.49 2.28 22.71
CA ASP A 208 -8.32 2.72 23.84
C ASP A 208 -7.60 3.70 24.79
N ARG A 209 -6.36 4.07 24.45
CA ARG A 209 -5.52 5.05 25.17
C ARG A 209 -5.15 4.65 26.57
N ASP A 210 -5.09 3.37 26.85
CA ASP A 210 -4.65 2.90 28.16
C ASP A 210 -3.11 2.86 28.32
N GLY A 211 -2.39 3.10 27.23
CA GLY A 211 -0.94 3.28 27.15
C GLY A 211 -0.19 1.99 26.85
N ASP A 212 -0.87 0.88 26.61
CA ASP A 212 -0.23 -0.33 26.09
C ASP A 212 -0.64 -0.61 24.63
N LEU A 213 0.07 -1.51 23.96
CA LEU A 213 -0.18 -1.82 22.56
C LEU A 213 -1.20 -2.94 22.42
N ASP A 214 -2.24 -2.67 21.65
CA ASP A 214 -3.22 -3.61 21.14
C ASP A 214 -2.85 -4.09 19.75
N LEU A 215 -3.64 -5.01 19.19
CA LEU A 215 -3.36 -5.59 17.88
C LEU A 215 -4.60 -5.65 17.00
N TYR A 216 -4.54 -5.04 15.82
CA TYR A 216 -5.43 -5.35 14.71
C TYR A 216 -4.78 -6.40 13.79
N GLN A 217 -5.34 -7.62 13.76
CA GLN A 217 -4.93 -8.71 12.87
C GLN A 217 -5.83 -8.75 11.66
N MET A 218 -5.30 -8.34 10.52
CA MET A 218 -6.01 -8.43 9.25
C MET A 218 -5.96 -9.85 8.69
N ASN A 219 -7.13 -10.38 8.34
CA ASN A 219 -7.34 -11.66 7.69
C ASN A 219 -8.05 -11.45 6.35
N HIS A 220 -8.07 -12.45 5.48
CA HIS A 220 -8.72 -12.34 4.18
C HIS A 220 -9.60 -13.56 3.84
N ARG A 221 -10.51 -13.39 2.90
CA ARG A 221 -11.34 -14.48 2.38
C ARG A 221 -10.57 -15.34 1.38
N LEU A 222 -10.98 -16.62 1.25
CA LEU A 222 -10.47 -17.54 0.24
C LEU A 222 -11.48 -17.87 -0.88
N ASP A 223 -12.68 -17.32 -0.84
CA ASP A 223 -13.83 -17.75 -1.68
C ASP A 223 -14.05 -16.83 -2.90
N PHE A 224 -13.08 -16.76 -3.79
CA PHE A 224 -13.16 -15.96 -5.05
C PHE A 224 -14.12 -16.56 -6.11
N ASN A 225 -14.56 -17.81 -5.97
CA ASN A 225 -15.24 -18.56 -7.05
C ASN A 225 -16.76 -18.58 -6.94
N ASN A 226 -17.38 -17.72 -6.15
CA ASN A 226 -18.83 -17.68 -6.04
C ASN A 226 -19.45 -17.01 -7.28
N LYS A 227 -20.25 -17.76 -8.05
CA LYS A 227 -20.88 -17.28 -9.31
C LYS A 227 -21.81 -16.07 -9.12
N ASN A 228 -22.25 -15.81 -7.88
CA ASN A 228 -23.14 -14.72 -7.52
C ASN A 228 -22.52 -13.87 -6.40
N THR A 229 -21.25 -13.50 -6.51
CA THR A 229 -20.49 -12.87 -5.42
C THR A 229 -21.15 -11.59 -4.91
N ILE A 230 -21.69 -10.72 -5.79
CA ILE A 230 -22.44 -9.52 -5.37
C ILE A 230 -23.69 -9.89 -4.55
N MET A 231 -24.51 -10.81 -5.05
CA MET A 231 -25.69 -11.27 -4.31
C MET A 231 -25.33 -12.01 -3.01
N PHE A 232 -24.21 -12.69 -3.01
CA PHE A 232 -23.68 -13.36 -1.82
C PHE A 232 -23.30 -12.31 -0.76
N LEU A 233 -22.49 -11.32 -1.10
CA LEU A 233 -22.07 -10.26 -0.18
C LEU A 233 -23.27 -9.48 0.37
N ARG A 234 -24.26 -9.16 -0.47
CA ARG A 234 -25.49 -8.48 -0.05
C ARG A 234 -26.32 -9.26 0.98
N ASN A 235 -26.37 -10.60 0.88
CA ASN A 235 -27.22 -11.43 1.72
C ASN A 235 -26.46 -12.09 2.89
N GLU A 236 -25.13 -12.00 2.89
CA GLU A 236 -24.30 -12.56 3.94
C GLU A 236 -24.46 -11.72 5.23
N LYS A 237 -24.64 -12.41 6.33
CA LYS A 237 -24.75 -11.77 7.63
C LYS A 237 -23.49 -12.04 8.46
N PRO A 238 -23.18 -11.21 9.45
CA PRO A 238 -22.01 -11.42 10.31
C PRO A 238 -21.94 -12.83 10.93
N GLU A 239 -23.07 -13.44 11.25
CA GLU A 239 -23.14 -14.80 11.77
C GLU A 239 -22.76 -15.88 10.75
N ASP A 240 -22.83 -15.57 9.45
CA ASP A 240 -22.50 -16.49 8.35
C ASP A 240 -21.00 -16.39 7.95
N TYR A 241 -20.25 -15.41 8.47
CA TYR A 241 -18.84 -15.22 8.12
C TYR A 241 -17.99 -16.40 8.58
N ASP A 242 -17.09 -16.86 7.69
CA ASP A 242 -16.07 -17.82 8.07
C ASP A 242 -15.19 -17.25 9.19
N ALA A 243 -15.15 -17.92 10.32
CA ALA A 243 -14.40 -17.48 11.49
C ALA A 243 -12.90 -17.27 11.24
N TYR A 244 -12.35 -17.88 10.18
CA TYR A 244 -10.94 -17.76 9.80
C TYR A 244 -10.66 -16.60 8.82
N SER A 245 -11.70 -16.03 8.21
CA SER A 245 -11.58 -14.93 7.24
C SER A 245 -11.86 -13.55 7.84
N ARG A 246 -12.26 -13.50 9.12
CA ARG A 246 -12.62 -12.24 9.80
C ARG A 246 -11.39 -11.57 10.36
N ASP A 247 -11.32 -10.25 10.21
CA ASP A 247 -10.34 -9.46 10.93
C ASP A 247 -10.59 -9.51 12.44
N ARG A 248 -9.55 -9.27 13.22
CA ARG A 248 -9.64 -9.33 14.66
C ARG A 248 -8.96 -8.12 15.30
N LEU A 249 -9.64 -7.60 16.33
CA LEU A 249 -9.04 -6.67 17.27
C LEU A 249 -8.79 -7.43 18.58
N TYR A 250 -7.53 -7.41 18.99
CA TYR A 250 -7.09 -7.99 20.26
C TYR A 250 -6.71 -6.88 21.22
N GLU A 251 -7.37 -6.84 22.37
CA GLU A 251 -7.04 -5.95 23.48
C GLU A 251 -5.94 -6.59 24.34
N ASN A 252 -4.92 -5.84 24.69
CA ASN A 252 -3.86 -6.26 25.59
C ASN A 252 -4.34 -6.12 27.06
N LYS A 253 -4.41 -7.21 27.76
CA LYS A 253 -4.80 -7.24 29.19
C LYS A 253 -3.61 -7.62 30.07
N GLY A 254 -2.64 -6.70 30.16
CA GLY A 254 -1.45 -6.89 30.97
C GLY A 254 -0.52 -7.97 30.43
N GLY A 255 -0.23 -7.95 29.14
CA GLY A 255 0.66 -8.86 28.42
C GLY A 255 -0.02 -10.12 27.89
N ARG A 256 -1.35 -10.20 27.96
CA ARG A 256 -2.14 -11.24 27.31
C ARG A 256 -3.23 -10.63 26.43
N PHE A 257 -3.22 -10.95 25.18
CA PHE A 257 -4.14 -10.45 24.19
C PHE A 257 -5.45 -11.24 24.15
N VAL A 258 -6.58 -10.54 24.11
CA VAL A 258 -7.93 -11.11 24.13
C VAL A 258 -8.73 -10.56 22.93
N ASP A 259 -9.34 -11.42 22.13
CA ASP A 259 -10.18 -11.04 21.01
C ASP A 259 -11.42 -10.26 21.48
N VAL A 260 -11.51 -8.99 21.13
CA VAL A 260 -12.62 -8.08 21.45
C VAL A 260 -13.40 -7.64 20.20
N SER A 261 -13.09 -8.18 19.03
CA SER A 261 -13.62 -7.76 17.72
C SER A 261 -15.13 -7.56 17.73
N ASN A 262 -15.88 -8.53 18.28
CA ASN A 262 -17.35 -8.45 18.32
C ASN A 262 -17.85 -7.30 19.20
N ASN A 263 -17.18 -7.04 20.33
CA ASN A 263 -17.57 -5.95 21.25
C ASN A 263 -17.16 -4.61 20.67
N ALA A 264 -16.04 -4.55 19.98
CA ALA A 264 -15.52 -3.35 19.34
C ALA A 264 -16.27 -2.96 18.04
N GLY A 265 -17.16 -3.80 17.53
CA GLY A 265 -17.89 -3.51 16.30
C GLY A 265 -17.09 -3.79 15.02
N ILE A 266 -16.00 -4.53 15.11
CA ILE A 266 -15.20 -4.97 13.95
C ILE A 266 -15.85 -6.22 13.34
N PHE A 267 -16.78 -5.98 12.42
CA PHE A 267 -17.56 -7.02 11.75
C PHE A 267 -17.29 -7.02 10.26
N ASN A 268 -16.19 -7.64 9.85
CA ASN A 268 -15.88 -7.78 8.44
C ASN A 268 -15.50 -9.22 8.10
N SER A 269 -15.59 -9.54 6.84
CA SER A 269 -15.01 -10.72 6.20
C SER A 269 -14.78 -10.32 4.74
N ALA A 270 -13.64 -9.71 4.46
CA ALA A 270 -13.30 -9.10 3.20
C ALA A 270 -12.00 -9.68 2.63
N TRP A 271 -11.51 -9.10 1.56
CA TRP A 271 -10.23 -9.44 0.95
C TRP A 271 -9.17 -8.38 1.32
N GLY A 272 -9.02 -8.11 2.63
CA GLY A 272 -8.07 -7.12 3.14
C GLY A 272 -6.63 -7.40 2.73
N LEU A 273 -5.91 -6.37 2.27
CA LEU A 273 -4.51 -6.46 1.85
C LEU A 273 -3.58 -5.50 2.58
N SER A 274 -4.07 -4.34 3.00
CA SER A 274 -3.33 -3.42 3.87
C SER A 274 -4.26 -2.65 4.78
N ALA A 275 -3.73 -2.10 5.87
CA ALA A 275 -4.46 -1.18 6.72
C ALA A 275 -3.56 -0.02 7.18
N VAL A 276 -4.20 1.07 7.60
CA VAL A 276 -3.55 2.25 8.19
C VAL A 276 -4.24 2.59 9.50
N MET A 277 -3.45 2.66 10.57
CA MET A 277 -3.89 3.17 11.86
C MET A 277 -3.60 4.67 11.90
N GLY A 278 -4.65 5.49 12.09
CA GLY A 278 -4.52 6.93 12.05
C GLY A 278 -5.78 7.66 12.50
N ASP A 279 -5.64 8.92 12.84
CA ASP A 279 -6.73 9.82 13.22
C ASP A 279 -7.29 10.50 11.96
N PHE A 280 -8.24 9.85 11.29
CA PHE A 280 -8.79 10.32 10.00
C PHE A 280 -9.80 11.46 10.16
N ASN A 281 -10.40 11.60 11.31
CA ASN A 281 -11.38 12.66 11.61
C ASN A 281 -10.78 13.82 12.42
N GLU A 282 -9.49 13.71 12.80
CA GLU A 282 -8.73 14.69 13.60
C GLU A 282 -9.31 14.95 15.00
N ASP A 283 -9.98 13.93 15.59
CA ASP A 283 -10.50 14.01 16.96
C ASP A 283 -9.50 13.57 18.03
N GLY A 284 -8.36 13.11 17.58
CA GLY A 284 -7.22 12.68 18.39
C GLY A 284 -7.18 11.18 18.68
N TRP A 285 -8.17 10.38 18.30
CA TRP A 285 -8.21 8.93 18.50
C TRP A 285 -7.77 8.17 17.24
N GLU A 286 -7.20 6.99 17.43
CA GLU A 286 -6.77 6.15 16.32
C GLU A 286 -7.97 5.45 15.69
N ASP A 287 -8.20 5.70 14.40
CA ASP A 287 -9.13 5.02 13.52
C ASP A 287 -8.41 3.91 12.74
N ILE A 288 -9.18 3.08 12.02
CA ILE A 288 -8.64 1.97 11.22
C ILE A 288 -9.17 2.08 9.79
N TYR A 289 -8.28 2.38 8.83
CA TYR A 289 -8.58 2.21 7.40
C TYR A 289 -8.12 0.84 6.93
N VAL A 290 -8.95 0.12 6.15
CA VAL A 290 -8.66 -1.20 5.58
C VAL A 290 -8.86 -1.15 4.08
N ALA A 291 -7.80 -1.39 3.32
CA ALA A 291 -7.82 -1.54 1.88
C ALA A 291 -8.23 -2.96 1.49
N ASN A 292 -9.33 -3.10 0.76
CA ASN A 292 -9.89 -4.38 0.37
C ASN A 292 -9.73 -4.61 -1.13
N ASP A 293 -9.23 -5.77 -1.50
CA ASP A 293 -9.21 -6.27 -2.87
C ASP A 293 -10.61 -6.73 -3.31
N TYR A 294 -10.84 -6.77 -4.60
CA TYR A 294 -11.99 -7.37 -5.27
C TYR A 294 -13.30 -6.59 -5.09
N LEU A 295 -14.37 -7.16 -4.55
CA LEU A 295 -15.72 -6.58 -4.59
C LEU A 295 -16.12 -5.81 -3.33
N THR A 296 -15.50 -6.12 -2.21
CA THR A 296 -15.82 -5.47 -0.95
C THR A 296 -15.21 -4.06 -0.97
N PRO A 297 -15.98 -3.01 -0.66
CA PRO A 297 -15.41 -1.69 -0.47
C PRO A 297 -14.32 -1.68 0.60
N ASP A 298 -13.43 -0.69 0.54
CA ASP A 298 -12.56 -0.40 1.68
C ASP A 298 -13.41 -0.06 2.92
N PHE A 299 -12.82 -0.21 4.10
CA PHE A 299 -13.47 0.19 5.35
C PHE A 299 -12.72 1.34 6.00
N LEU A 300 -13.46 2.22 6.66
CA LEU A 300 -12.94 3.21 7.59
C LEU A 300 -13.71 3.10 8.90
N TYR A 301 -13.11 2.45 9.87
CA TYR A 301 -13.65 2.31 11.22
C TYR A 301 -13.23 3.52 12.06
N ILE A 302 -14.17 4.41 12.32
CA ILE A 302 -13.98 5.57 13.20
C ILE A 302 -14.14 5.13 14.64
N ASN A 303 -13.18 5.50 15.48
CA ASN A 303 -13.16 5.21 16.91
C ASN A 303 -14.21 6.05 17.65
N ASN A 304 -15.12 5.39 18.36
CA ASN A 304 -16.18 6.07 19.13
C ASN A 304 -15.72 6.55 20.51
N GLN A 305 -14.43 6.40 20.85
CA GLN A 305 -13.84 6.81 22.14
C GLN A 305 -14.38 6.04 23.37
N ASP A 306 -15.02 4.92 23.15
CA ASP A 306 -15.61 4.06 24.19
C ASP A 306 -15.21 2.57 24.03
N GLY A 307 -14.15 2.31 23.26
CA GLY A 307 -13.69 0.98 22.94
C GLY A 307 -14.43 0.32 21.77
N THR A 308 -15.28 1.07 21.07
CA THR A 308 -16.02 0.60 19.89
C THR A 308 -15.69 1.42 18.64
N PHE A 309 -16.00 0.87 17.47
CA PHE A 309 -15.78 1.51 16.17
C PHE A 309 -17.08 1.53 15.35
N THR A 310 -17.20 2.54 14.48
CA THR A 310 -18.28 2.64 13.49
C THR A 310 -17.67 2.69 12.08
N GLU A 311 -18.10 1.78 11.20
CA GLU A 311 -17.70 1.84 9.79
C GLU A 311 -18.37 3.06 9.12
N SER A 312 -17.58 3.98 8.56
CA SER A 312 -18.00 5.30 8.14
C SER A 312 -17.38 5.77 6.81
N ILE A 313 -16.81 4.87 6.00
CA ILE A 313 -16.04 5.28 4.81
C ILE A 313 -16.83 6.19 3.85
N GLN A 314 -18.15 5.97 3.74
CA GLN A 314 -19.02 6.78 2.86
C GLN A 314 -19.14 8.24 3.28
N ASP A 315 -18.91 8.54 4.57
CA ASP A 315 -18.98 9.90 5.09
C ASP A 315 -17.70 10.70 4.79
N TYR A 316 -16.58 10.00 4.52
CA TYR A 316 -15.27 10.60 4.31
C TYR A 316 -14.80 10.54 2.85
N PHE A 317 -14.96 9.40 2.15
CA PHE A 317 -14.44 9.20 0.81
C PHE A 317 -15.54 9.09 -0.23
N GLN A 318 -15.47 9.92 -1.28
CA GLN A 318 -16.47 9.93 -2.36
C GLN A 318 -16.37 8.67 -3.24
N HIS A 319 -15.18 8.15 -3.41
CA HIS A 319 -14.90 6.89 -4.10
C HIS A 319 -13.53 6.34 -3.68
N MET A 320 -13.28 5.09 -4.03
CA MET A 320 -12.08 4.33 -3.64
C MET A 320 -11.57 3.49 -4.81
N SER A 321 -10.43 2.85 -4.62
CA SER A 321 -9.91 1.84 -5.54
C SER A 321 -10.85 0.63 -5.64
N PHE A 322 -10.79 -0.11 -6.73
CA PHE A 322 -11.60 -1.32 -6.91
C PHE A 322 -10.85 -2.59 -6.46
N PHE A 323 -9.56 -2.63 -6.67
CA PHE A 323 -8.67 -3.68 -6.18
C PHE A 323 -7.63 -3.05 -5.26
N SER A 324 -8.10 -2.58 -4.10
CA SER A 324 -7.23 -1.89 -3.14
C SER A 324 -6.14 -2.81 -2.62
N MET A 325 -4.88 -2.40 -2.80
CA MET A 325 -3.68 -3.17 -2.46
C MET A 325 -2.98 -2.58 -1.24
N GLY A 326 -1.76 -2.11 -1.39
CA GLY A 326 -1.02 -1.42 -0.35
C GLY A 326 -1.43 0.03 -0.21
N SER A 327 -1.38 0.53 1.00
CA SER A 327 -1.67 1.92 1.34
C SER A 327 -0.55 2.53 2.19
N ASP A 328 -0.42 3.85 2.12
CA ASP A 328 0.42 4.63 3.02
C ASP A 328 -0.20 6.00 3.28
N TRP A 329 0.18 6.63 4.37
CA TRP A 329 -0.46 7.83 4.92
C TRP A 329 0.61 8.82 5.38
N ALA A 330 0.64 10.03 4.81
CA ALA A 330 1.64 11.05 5.11
C ALA A 330 1.11 12.45 4.77
N ASP A 331 1.67 13.47 5.43
CA ASP A 331 1.50 14.88 5.05
C ASP A 331 2.42 15.15 3.84
N ILE A 332 1.84 15.15 2.63
CA ILE A 332 2.63 15.21 1.38
C ILE A 332 3.03 16.63 0.98
N ASP A 333 2.33 17.66 1.49
CA ASP A 333 2.53 19.05 1.10
C ASP A 333 2.89 19.99 2.28
N ASN A 334 3.07 19.41 3.46
CA ASN A 334 3.37 20.11 4.71
C ASN A 334 2.28 21.13 5.08
N ASN A 335 1.01 20.72 4.92
CA ASN A 335 -0.14 21.52 5.31
C ASN A 335 -0.64 21.22 6.74
N GLY A 336 -0.04 20.23 7.40
CA GLY A 336 -0.40 19.79 8.75
C GLY A 336 -1.56 18.81 8.81
N HIS A 337 -1.90 18.16 7.69
CA HIS A 337 -2.89 17.10 7.59
C HIS A 337 -2.31 15.90 6.87
N PHE A 338 -2.74 14.70 7.24
CA PHE A 338 -2.27 13.49 6.57
C PHE A 338 -3.16 13.12 5.38
N ASP A 339 -2.53 12.76 4.27
CA ASP A 339 -3.15 12.28 3.05
C ASP A 339 -2.98 10.76 2.92
N LEU A 340 -3.96 10.08 2.32
CA LEU A 340 -3.95 8.63 2.14
C LEU A 340 -3.78 8.25 0.67
N VAL A 341 -2.74 7.48 0.34
CA VAL A 341 -2.63 6.79 -0.94
C VAL A 341 -3.05 5.33 -0.81
N THR A 342 -3.85 4.84 -1.75
CA THR A 342 -4.18 3.42 -1.90
C THR A 342 -3.92 2.99 -3.34
N LEU A 343 -3.16 1.92 -3.50
CA LEU A 343 -2.77 1.41 -4.81
C LEU A 343 -3.80 0.42 -5.36
N ASP A 344 -3.79 0.29 -6.69
CA ASP A 344 -4.63 -0.62 -7.46
C ASP A 344 -3.77 -1.34 -8.52
N MET A 345 -4.35 -2.19 -9.34
CA MET A 345 -3.68 -2.89 -10.44
C MET A 345 -3.99 -2.28 -11.82
N ALA A 346 -4.05 -0.95 -11.89
CA ALA A 346 -4.33 -0.19 -13.12
C ALA A 346 -3.08 0.03 -13.97
N PRO A 347 -2.95 -0.62 -15.16
CA PRO A 347 -1.78 -0.44 -16.02
C PRO A 347 -1.71 0.96 -16.64
N GLU A 348 -0.51 1.56 -16.58
CA GLU A 348 -0.17 2.80 -17.26
C GLU A 348 -0.04 2.58 -18.78
N ASP A 349 0.56 1.45 -19.20
CA ASP A 349 0.72 1.12 -20.61
C ASP A 349 -0.62 0.88 -21.32
N HIS A 350 -0.81 1.52 -22.47
CA HIS A 350 -2.08 1.46 -23.21
C HIS A 350 -2.47 0.03 -23.63
N VAL A 351 -1.51 -0.78 -24.08
CA VAL A 351 -1.77 -2.16 -24.53
C VAL A 351 -2.11 -3.03 -23.33
N ARG A 352 -1.31 -2.96 -22.27
CA ARG A 352 -1.57 -3.70 -21.02
C ARG A 352 -2.92 -3.32 -20.42
N SER A 353 -3.29 -2.02 -20.40
CA SER A 353 -4.58 -1.59 -19.87
C SER A 353 -5.76 -2.22 -20.60
N LYS A 354 -5.68 -2.38 -21.94
CA LYS A 354 -6.72 -3.06 -22.71
C LYS A 354 -6.77 -4.57 -22.49
N ARG A 355 -5.65 -5.17 -22.17
CA ARG A 355 -5.57 -6.62 -21.88
C ARG A 355 -5.99 -6.98 -20.47
N LEU A 356 -5.69 -6.14 -19.46
CA LEU A 356 -5.85 -6.48 -18.05
C LEU A 356 -7.09 -5.85 -17.39
N MET A 357 -7.69 -4.78 -17.94
CA MET A 357 -8.83 -4.06 -17.33
C MET A 357 -10.22 -4.58 -17.78
N ALA A 358 -10.37 -5.87 -18.02
CA ALA A 358 -11.62 -6.45 -18.50
C ALA A 358 -12.77 -6.50 -17.47
N SER A 359 -12.43 -6.44 -16.19
CA SER A 359 -13.40 -6.55 -15.10
C SER A 359 -14.29 -5.31 -14.94
N MET A 360 -13.89 -4.17 -15.54
CA MET A 360 -14.62 -2.91 -15.42
C MET A 360 -15.58 -2.72 -16.63
N SER A 361 -16.87 -3.01 -16.41
CA SER A 361 -17.94 -2.65 -17.35
C SER A 361 -18.93 -1.70 -16.67
N ASN A 362 -19.55 -0.80 -17.43
CA ASN A 362 -20.54 0.13 -16.91
C ASN A 362 -21.74 -0.59 -16.26
N GLU A 363 -22.19 -1.71 -16.82
CA GLU A 363 -23.28 -2.50 -16.27
C GLU A 363 -22.89 -3.10 -14.92
N PHE A 364 -21.69 -3.65 -14.82
CA PHE A 364 -21.16 -4.21 -13.59
C PHE A 364 -20.98 -3.15 -12.51
N PHE A 365 -20.37 -2.01 -12.86
CA PHE A 365 -20.20 -0.86 -11.96
C PHE A 365 -21.53 -0.37 -11.38
N ARG A 366 -22.56 -0.20 -12.25
CA ARG A 366 -23.88 0.19 -11.78
C ARG A 366 -24.51 -0.82 -10.85
N THR A 367 -24.42 -2.09 -11.21
CA THR A 367 -24.93 -3.15 -10.35
C THR A 367 -24.28 -3.09 -8.96
N MET A 368 -22.98 -2.84 -8.88
CA MET A 368 -22.29 -2.68 -7.60
C MET A 368 -22.81 -1.48 -6.81
N VAL A 369 -22.93 -0.32 -7.44
CA VAL A 369 -23.46 0.90 -6.79
C VAL A 369 -24.91 0.72 -6.34
N ASP A 370 -25.76 0.15 -7.20
CA ASP A 370 -27.18 -0.12 -6.89
C ASP A 370 -27.34 -1.11 -5.74
N GLU A 371 -26.39 -2.04 -5.57
CA GLU A 371 -26.37 -3.00 -4.47
C GLU A 371 -25.64 -2.48 -3.21
N GLY A 372 -25.23 -1.21 -3.18
CA GLY A 372 -24.64 -0.55 -2.02
C GLY A 372 -23.14 -0.83 -1.83
N LEU A 373 -22.44 -1.37 -2.83
CA LEU A 373 -20.99 -1.63 -2.78
C LEU A 373 -20.15 -0.39 -3.15
N GLN A 374 -20.75 0.79 -3.14
CA GLN A 374 -20.08 2.08 -3.33
C GLN A 374 -19.45 2.31 -4.71
N HIS A 375 -18.83 3.49 -4.87
CA HIS A 375 -18.15 3.90 -6.11
C HIS A 375 -16.70 3.44 -6.05
N GLN A 376 -16.38 2.33 -6.72
CA GLN A 376 -15.04 1.75 -6.78
C GLN A 376 -14.52 1.81 -8.22
N TYR A 377 -13.33 2.39 -8.41
CA TYR A 377 -12.70 2.53 -9.72
C TYR A 377 -11.35 1.83 -9.74
N MET A 378 -11.01 1.17 -10.85
CA MET A 378 -9.70 0.52 -11.03
C MET A 378 -8.63 1.59 -11.32
N ILE A 379 -8.27 2.34 -10.30
CA ILE A 379 -7.20 3.36 -10.27
C ILE A 379 -6.58 3.39 -8.87
N ASN A 380 -5.33 3.83 -8.79
CA ASN A 380 -4.81 4.27 -7.49
C ASN A 380 -5.61 5.49 -7.03
N THR A 381 -5.82 5.62 -5.73
CA THR A 381 -6.45 6.81 -5.15
C THR A 381 -5.46 7.57 -4.27
N LEU A 382 -5.57 8.89 -4.26
CA LEU A 382 -4.92 9.79 -3.33
C LEU A 382 -6.01 10.65 -2.68
N GLN A 383 -6.39 10.28 -1.46
CA GLN A 383 -7.36 11.03 -0.66
C GLN A 383 -6.62 12.18 0.02
N TYR A 384 -6.70 13.36 -0.58
CA TYR A 384 -6.07 14.59 -0.09
C TYR A 384 -6.94 15.21 1.00
N ASN A 385 -6.35 15.46 2.18
CA ASN A 385 -7.04 15.97 3.37
C ASN A 385 -7.01 17.50 3.42
N HIS A 386 -8.20 18.10 3.48
CA HIS A 386 -8.39 19.55 3.65
C HIS A 386 -8.52 19.97 5.11
N GLY A 387 -8.36 19.03 6.03
CA GLY A 387 -8.58 19.22 7.47
C GLY A 387 -10.00 18.92 7.92
N GLY A 388 -10.13 18.49 9.18
CA GLY A 388 -11.41 18.18 9.82
C GLY A 388 -12.16 17.01 9.16
N GLY A 389 -11.45 16.02 8.64
CA GLY A 389 -12.05 14.84 8.00
C GLY A 389 -12.65 15.10 6.61
N ASN A 390 -12.27 16.18 5.94
CA ASN A 390 -12.74 16.48 4.59
C ASN A 390 -11.70 16.07 3.55
N TYR A 391 -12.02 15.08 2.75
CA TYR A 391 -11.11 14.52 1.75
C TYR A 391 -11.58 14.78 0.31
N SER A 392 -10.61 14.92 -0.60
CA SER A 392 -10.83 14.93 -2.05
C SER A 392 -9.89 13.93 -2.73
N GLU A 393 -10.41 13.12 -3.63
CA GLU A 393 -9.58 12.24 -4.44
C GLU A 393 -8.89 13.02 -5.56
N VAL A 394 -7.55 12.96 -5.61
CA VAL A 394 -6.74 13.80 -6.50
C VAL A 394 -5.66 13.04 -7.29
N SER A 395 -5.66 11.70 -7.29
CA SER A 395 -4.60 10.88 -7.90
C SER A 395 -4.32 11.19 -9.38
N GLN A 396 -5.39 11.49 -10.15
CA GLN A 396 -5.26 11.86 -11.56
C GLN A 396 -4.59 13.23 -11.75
N VAL A 397 -4.92 14.19 -10.90
CA VAL A 397 -4.30 15.53 -10.92
C VAL A 397 -2.84 15.43 -10.48
N SER A 398 -2.58 14.56 -9.53
CA SER A 398 -1.25 14.29 -8.98
C SER A 398 -0.37 13.46 -9.92
N GLY A 399 -0.94 12.77 -10.91
CA GLY A 399 -0.21 11.97 -11.90
C GLY A 399 0.27 10.62 -11.38
N ILE A 400 -0.44 10.04 -10.40
CA ILE A 400 -0.12 8.72 -9.79
C ILE A 400 -1.27 7.72 -9.89
N ASP A 401 -2.32 8.03 -10.65
CA ASP A 401 -3.55 7.23 -10.77
C ASP A 401 -3.33 5.82 -11.37
N LYS A 402 -2.19 5.58 -12.02
CA LYS A 402 -1.87 4.29 -12.66
C LYS A 402 -0.41 3.95 -12.49
N THR A 403 -0.15 2.80 -11.90
CA THR A 403 1.21 2.31 -11.65
C THR A 403 1.39 0.84 -11.99
N ASP A 404 0.47 0.23 -12.75
CA ASP A 404 0.38 -1.19 -13.08
C ASP A 404 -0.03 -2.06 -11.87
N TRP A 405 0.37 -3.30 -11.77
CA TRP A 405 0.02 -4.21 -10.68
C TRP A 405 0.85 -3.90 -9.44
N SER A 406 0.34 -3.01 -8.61
CA SER A 406 1.09 -2.37 -7.53
C SER A 406 0.79 -3.00 -6.17
N TRP A 407 1.78 -3.01 -5.25
CA TRP A 407 1.65 -3.62 -3.93
C TRP A 407 1.96 -2.66 -2.80
N THR A 408 3.21 -2.27 -2.60
CA THR A 408 3.61 -1.35 -1.54
C THR A 408 3.60 0.09 -2.03
N ALA A 409 2.97 0.98 -1.29
CA ALA A 409 3.19 2.41 -1.36
C ALA A 409 4.07 2.84 -0.17
N LEU A 410 5.08 3.68 -0.40
CA LEU A 410 5.92 4.25 0.65
C LEU A 410 6.19 5.73 0.37
N PHE A 411 5.61 6.59 1.21
CA PHE A 411 5.98 8.00 1.26
C PHE A 411 7.26 8.18 2.06
N GLY A 412 8.23 8.92 1.50
CA GLY A 412 9.50 9.27 2.15
C GLY A 412 10.17 10.43 1.43
N ASP A 413 10.90 11.25 2.14
CA ASP A 413 11.71 12.34 1.53
C ASP A 413 13.05 11.75 1.04
N TYR A 414 13.02 11.15 -0.17
CA TYR A 414 14.18 10.41 -0.70
C TYR A 414 15.27 11.30 -1.29
N ASP A 415 14.93 12.51 -1.77
CA ASP A 415 15.94 13.45 -2.32
C ASP A 415 16.25 14.63 -1.39
N VAL A 416 15.75 14.55 -0.16
CA VAL A 416 15.99 15.45 0.96
C VAL A 416 15.67 16.89 0.57
N ASP A 417 14.48 17.12 0.01
CA ASP A 417 14.00 18.46 -0.33
C ASP A 417 12.89 18.98 0.60
N GLY A 418 12.43 18.16 1.55
CA GLY A 418 11.45 18.47 2.58
C GLY A 418 10.00 18.12 2.19
N LEU A 419 9.76 17.51 1.03
CA LEU A 419 8.46 16.96 0.61
C LEU A 419 8.52 15.44 0.58
N LYS A 420 7.40 14.80 0.82
CA LYS A 420 7.32 13.33 0.74
C LYS A 420 7.18 12.88 -0.71
N ASP A 421 8.19 12.17 -1.21
CA ASP A 421 8.17 11.44 -2.47
C ASP A 421 7.40 10.13 -2.33
N LEU A 422 7.12 9.44 -3.44
CA LEU A 422 6.41 8.15 -3.43
C LEU A 422 7.20 7.07 -4.14
N TYR A 423 7.47 5.96 -3.46
CA TYR A 423 7.98 4.73 -4.05
C TYR A 423 6.89 3.65 -4.08
N VAL A 424 6.74 2.95 -5.22
CA VAL A 424 5.73 1.91 -5.41
C VAL A 424 6.40 0.61 -5.87
N THR A 425 6.01 -0.52 -5.30
CA THR A 425 6.44 -1.83 -5.80
C THR A 425 5.44 -2.39 -6.79
N ASN A 426 5.94 -3.04 -7.84
CA ASN A 426 5.15 -3.53 -8.95
C ASN A 426 5.45 -4.98 -9.31
N GLY A 427 4.44 -5.66 -9.84
CA GLY A 427 4.56 -6.93 -10.52
C GLY A 427 3.64 -8.02 -9.99
N ILE A 428 3.33 -8.95 -10.86
CA ILE A 428 2.68 -10.21 -10.51
C ILE A 428 3.34 -11.33 -11.32
N ARG A 429 3.47 -12.49 -10.70
CA ARG A 429 4.16 -13.63 -11.33
C ARG A 429 3.56 -14.05 -12.67
N LYS A 430 2.22 -13.95 -12.80
CA LYS A 430 1.43 -14.25 -13.98
C LYS A 430 0.32 -13.23 -14.14
N ASP A 431 0.13 -12.71 -15.34
CA ASP A 431 -0.99 -11.81 -15.69
C ASP A 431 -2.30 -12.62 -15.73
N ILE A 432 -2.85 -12.90 -14.55
CA ILE A 432 -4.01 -13.80 -14.36
C ILE A 432 -5.33 -13.23 -14.90
N THR A 433 -5.41 -11.93 -15.09
CA THR A 433 -6.57 -11.20 -15.63
C THR A 433 -6.46 -10.94 -17.14
N ASP A 434 -5.44 -11.50 -17.81
CA ASP A 434 -5.19 -11.27 -19.25
C ASP A 434 -6.32 -11.83 -20.11
N ASN A 435 -7.01 -10.94 -20.84
CA ASN A 435 -8.16 -11.27 -21.69
C ASN A 435 -7.80 -12.16 -22.88
N ASP A 436 -6.63 -11.95 -23.48
CA ASP A 436 -6.21 -12.74 -24.64
C ASP A 436 -5.88 -14.17 -24.22
N ALA A 437 -5.27 -14.35 -23.03
CA ALA A 437 -5.02 -15.66 -22.44
C ALA A 437 -6.34 -16.37 -22.08
N ALA A 438 -7.30 -15.64 -21.50
CA ALA A 438 -8.62 -16.17 -21.20
C ALA A 438 -9.35 -16.62 -22.47
N ALA A 439 -9.40 -15.78 -23.51
CA ALA A 439 -10.02 -16.11 -24.80
C ALA A 439 -9.34 -17.29 -25.50
N SER A 440 -8.02 -17.39 -25.39
CA SER A 440 -7.24 -18.53 -25.91
C SER A 440 -7.59 -19.83 -25.21
N THR A 441 -7.71 -19.78 -23.89
CA THR A 441 -8.10 -20.94 -23.04
C THR A 441 -9.51 -21.40 -23.36
N ASP A 442 -10.47 -20.45 -23.44
CA ASP A 442 -11.87 -20.74 -23.80
C ASP A 442 -11.98 -21.36 -25.19
N SER A 443 -11.22 -20.88 -26.17
CA SER A 443 -11.16 -21.42 -27.51
C SER A 443 -10.67 -22.88 -27.54
N LEU A 444 -9.66 -23.21 -26.72
CA LEU A 444 -9.16 -24.56 -26.60
C LEU A 444 -10.18 -25.50 -25.96
N TYR A 445 -10.88 -25.06 -24.92
CA TYR A 445 -11.98 -25.83 -24.31
C TYR A 445 -13.16 -26.03 -25.29
N ALA A 446 -13.53 -25.01 -26.06
CA ALA A 446 -14.58 -25.11 -27.10
C ALA A 446 -14.23 -26.14 -28.19
N LEU A 447 -12.94 -26.35 -28.46
CA LEU A 447 -12.44 -27.39 -29.36
C LEU A 447 -12.35 -28.79 -28.69
N GLY A 448 -12.89 -28.95 -27.48
CA GLY A 448 -12.90 -30.21 -26.75
C GLY A 448 -11.56 -30.61 -26.15
N LYS A 449 -10.59 -29.72 -26.07
CA LYS A 449 -9.28 -30.03 -25.44
C LYS A 449 -9.43 -29.93 -23.91
N GLN A 450 -8.97 -30.98 -23.22
CA GLN A 450 -8.77 -30.91 -21.76
C GLN A 450 -7.33 -30.45 -21.50
N LEU A 451 -7.17 -29.30 -20.87
CA LEU A 451 -5.87 -28.75 -20.54
C LEU A 451 -5.46 -29.14 -19.12
N ALA A 452 -4.29 -29.72 -18.96
CA ALA A 452 -3.70 -29.88 -17.64
C ALA A 452 -3.31 -28.50 -17.05
N LEU A 453 -3.28 -28.38 -15.72
CA LEU A 453 -2.91 -27.15 -15.02
C LEU A 453 -1.66 -26.47 -15.60
N GLY A 454 -0.58 -27.21 -15.75
CA GLY A 454 0.68 -26.67 -16.31
C GLY A 454 0.58 -26.16 -17.75
N GLN A 455 -0.43 -26.58 -18.52
CA GLN A 455 -0.70 -26.05 -19.86
C GLN A 455 -1.45 -24.72 -19.78
N VAL A 456 -2.43 -24.59 -18.87
CA VAL A 456 -3.15 -23.34 -18.62
C VAL A 456 -2.19 -22.27 -18.10
N LEU A 457 -1.38 -22.61 -17.11
CA LEU A 457 -0.38 -21.68 -16.54
C LEU A 457 0.66 -21.18 -17.56
N LYS A 458 0.95 -21.95 -18.62
CA LYS A 458 1.84 -21.52 -19.72
C LYS A 458 1.18 -20.54 -20.68
N LEU A 459 -0.16 -20.47 -20.73
CA LEU A 459 -0.90 -19.50 -21.54
C LEU A 459 -0.92 -18.12 -20.90
N LEU A 460 -0.75 -18.04 -19.57
CA LEU A 460 -0.71 -16.78 -18.86
C LEU A 460 0.64 -16.08 -19.08
N PRO A 461 0.65 -14.82 -19.52
CA PRO A 461 1.86 -14.03 -19.64
C PRO A 461 2.57 -13.84 -18.29
N SER A 462 3.85 -13.53 -18.36
CA SER A 462 4.68 -13.19 -17.20
C SER A 462 5.59 -12.03 -17.60
N GLN A 463 5.56 -10.93 -16.86
CA GLN A 463 6.35 -9.76 -17.16
C GLN A 463 6.88 -9.15 -15.86
N ASN A 464 8.17 -8.86 -15.83
CA ASN A 464 8.75 -8.04 -14.78
C ASN A 464 8.45 -6.56 -15.08
N LEU A 465 8.10 -5.80 -14.07
CA LEU A 465 7.76 -4.38 -14.16
C LEU A 465 8.75 -3.53 -13.38
N GLN A 466 8.92 -2.27 -13.80
CA GLN A 466 9.67 -1.31 -13.00
C GLN A 466 8.85 -0.93 -11.77
N ASN A 467 9.50 -0.82 -10.64
CA ASN A 467 8.91 -0.19 -9.46
C ASN A 467 8.89 1.33 -9.69
N PRO A 468 7.74 2.00 -9.77
CA PRO A 468 7.68 3.44 -9.92
C PRO A 468 8.28 4.17 -8.72
N ALA A 469 9.08 5.19 -9.03
CA ALA A 469 9.56 6.17 -8.06
C ALA A 469 9.14 7.55 -8.55
N PHE A 470 8.45 8.31 -7.72
CA PHE A 470 7.90 9.61 -8.05
C PHE A 470 8.46 10.66 -7.14
N LYS A 471 9.08 11.69 -7.73
CA LYS A 471 9.44 12.90 -7.00
C LYS A 471 8.21 13.78 -6.82
N ASN A 472 7.95 14.18 -5.58
CA ASN A 472 7.01 15.25 -5.27
C ASN A 472 7.57 16.59 -5.72
N VAL A 473 6.82 17.35 -6.54
CA VAL A 473 7.32 18.58 -7.17
C VAL A 473 6.85 19.83 -6.43
N ASP A 474 5.60 19.84 -5.97
CA ASP A 474 4.96 21.03 -5.40
C ASP A 474 3.97 20.73 -4.26
N GLY A 475 4.05 19.54 -3.66
CA GLY A 475 3.13 19.08 -2.62
C GLY A 475 1.94 18.27 -3.16
N LEU A 476 1.53 18.49 -4.41
CA LEU A 476 0.40 17.80 -5.00
C LEU A 476 0.76 17.01 -6.26
N LYS A 477 1.73 17.48 -7.04
CA LYS A 477 2.14 16.86 -8.30
C LYS A 477 3.36 15.98 -8.13
N PHE A 478 3.27 14.78 -8.66
CA PHE A 478 4.32 13.79 -8.65
C PHE A 478 4.89 13.56 -10.06
N LYS A 479 6.20 13.60 -10.18
CA LYS A 479 6.92 13.33 -11.42
C LYS A 479 7.63 12.00 -11.35
N ARG A 480 7.35 11.08 -12.28
CA ARG A 480 8.08 9.81 -12.38
C ARG A 480 9.57 10.05 -12.59
N SER A 481 10.41 9.53 -11.71
CA SER A 481 11.83 9.84 -11.60
C SER A 481 12.75 8.60 -11.67
N ASN A 482 12.24 7.43 -12.00
CA ASN A 482 13.02 6.19 -12.04
C ASN A 482 14.36 6.30 -12.78
N ILE A 483 14.37 6.94 -13.96
CA ILE A 483 15.57 7.08 -14.79
C ILE A 483 16.55 8.08 -14.16
N ASP A 484 16.02 9.23 -13.71
CA ASP A 484 16.79 10.29 -13.10
C ASP A 484 17.41 9.83 -11.77
N TRP A 485 16.68 8.94 -11.05
CA TRP A 485 17.12 8.41 -9.76
C TRP A 485 17.96 7.12 -9.84
N GLY A 486 18.12 6.52 -11.02
CA GLY A 486 18.96 5.34 -11.23
C GLY A 486 18.25 4.00 -11.06
N MET A 487 16.93 3.98 -10.81
CA MET A 487 16.11 2.79 -10.60
C MET A 487 15.56 2.25 -11.93
N LYS A 488 16.40 1.58 -12.73
CA LYS A 488 16.06 1.22 -14.12
C LYS A 488 15.60 -0.21 -14.32
N ARG A 489 15.87 -1.11 -13.36
CA ARG A 489 15.56 -2.53 -13.50
C ARG A 489 14.08 -2.83 -13.28
N ALA A 490 13.62 -3.91 -13.91
CA ALA A 490 12.28 -4.42 -13.75
C ALA A 490 12.31 -5.70 -12.90
N PHE A 491 11.34 -5.85 -12.02
CA PHE A 491 11.22 -6.92 -11.05
C PHE A 491 9.78 -7.45 -10.99
N ASN A 492 9.55 -8.37 -10.10
CA ASN A 492 8.23 -8.76 -9.59
C ASN A 492 8.30 -8.55 -8.08
N SER A 493 7.98 -7.35 -7.64
CA SER A 493 8.21 -6.86 -6.27
C SER A 493 6.91 -6.76 -5.49
N ASN A 494 6.92 -7.12 -4.21
CA ASN A 494 5.77 -7.07 -3.32
C ASN A 494 6.05 -6.15 -2.11
N GLY A 495 6.51 -6.70 -0.97
CA GLY A 495 6.86 -5.91 0.19
C GLY A 495 8.08 -5.02 -0.03
N ALA A 496 8.09 -3.83 0.57
CA ALA A 496 9.24 -2.94 0.62
C ALA A 496 9.26 -2.15 1.93
N VAL A 497 10.44 -1.69 2.31
CA VAL A 497 10.69 -0.82 3.46
C VAL A 497 11.77 0.19 3.11
N TYR A 498 11.85 1.26 3.88
CA TYR A 498 13.01 2.15 3.88
C TYR A 498 13.57 2.32 5.31
N SER A 499 14.82 2.65 5.41
CA SER A 499 15.51 3.07 6.63
C SER A 499 16.86 3.66 6.26
N ASP A 500 17.43 4.51 7.13
CA ASP A 500 18.83 4.92 7.08
C ASP A 500 19.70 3.76 7.60
N LEU A 501 20.16 2.88 6.68
CA LEU A 501 20.83 1.61 7.02
C LEU A 501 22.33 1.74 7.27
N ASP A 502 22.95 2.80 6.83
CA ASP A 502 24.37 3.06 7.07
C ASP A 502 24.63 4.29 7.96
N ASN A 503 23.52 4.87 8.48
CA ASN A 503 23.50 5.99 9.41
C ASN A 503 24.20 7.24 8.86
N ASP A 504 24.04 7.51 7.55
CA ASP A 504 24.64 8.67 6.91
C ASP A 504 23.69 9.86 6.75
N GLY A 505 22.37 9.63 6.93
CA GLY A 505 21.31 10.64 6.94
C GLY A 505 20.50 10.72 5.65
N ASP A 506 20.45 9.65 4.84
CA ASP A 506 19.45 9.48 3.80
C ASP A 506 18.82 8.08 3.83
N LEU A 507 17.82 7.78 3.00
CA LEU A 507 16.99 6.59 3.15
C LEU A 507 17.27 5.55 2.08
N GLU A 508 17.77 4.38 2.47
CA GLU A 508 17.87 3.19 1.63
C GLU A 508 16.49 2.58 1.41
N ILE A 509 16.29 1.97 0.25
CA ILE A 509 15.08 1.21 -0.08
C ILE A 509 15.41 -0.27 -0.27
N ILE A 510 14.66 -1.13 0.39
CA ILE A 510 14.78 -2.58 0.27
C ILE A 510 13.47 -3.17 -0.21
N THR A 511 13.52 -4.09 -1.20
CA THR A 511 12.34 -4.76 -1.71
C THR A 511 12.46 -6.28 -1.67
N ASN A 512 11.34 -6.94 -1.35
CA ASN A 512 11.18 -8.37 -1.47
C ASN A 512 10.62 -8.70 -2.86
N ASN A 513 11.40 -9.42 -3.66
CA ASN A 513 11.05 -9.77 -5.02
C ASN A 513 10.65 -11.25 -5.12
N MET A 514 9.58 -11.54 -5.85
CA MET A 514 9.16 -12.92 -6.13
C MET A 514 9.98 -13.51 -7.28
N ASP A 515 10.52 -14.71 -7.07
CA ASP A 515 11.36 -15.47 -8.01
C ASP A 515 12.64 -14.75 -8.47
N LEU A 516 12.97 -13.62 -7.88
CA LEU A 516 14.18 -12.83 -8.09
C LEU A 516 14.84 -12.50 -6.75
N MET A 517 16.14 -12.18 -6.78
CA MET A 517 16.83 -11.69 -5.58
C MET A 517 16.18 -10.40 -5.10
N CYS A 518 16.09 -10.25 -3.77
CA CYS A 518 15.72 -8.98 -3.14
C CYS A 518 16.61 -7.85 -3.67
N THR A 519 16.11 -6.62 -3.61
CA THR A 519 16.85 -5.44 -4.07
C THR A 519 17.15 -4.54 -2.89
N LEU A 520 18.39 -4.06 -2.82
CA LEU A 520 18.83 -2.99 -1.92
C LEU A 520 19.31 -1.83 -2.78
N TYR A 521 18.68 -0.68 -2.63
CA TYR A 521 19.12 0.59 -3.21
C TYR A 521 19.76 1.44 -2.11
N GLN A 522 21.06 1.72 -2.26
CA GLN A 522 21.73 2.75 -1.50
C GLN A 522 21.29 4.11 -2.03
N ASN A 523 20.90 4.99 -1.15
CA ASN A 523 20.71 6.41 -1.45
C ASN A 523 22.09 7.07 -1.48
N LEU A 524 22.28 8.08 -2.31
CA LEU A 524 23.52 8.84 -2.50
C LEU A 524 23.23 10.35 -2.41
N THR A 525 22.12 10.72 -1.80
CA THR A 525 21.72 12.14 -1.71
C THR A 525 22.70 12.92 -0.83
N VAL A 526 23.18 12.29 0.24
CA VAL A 526 24.21 12.87 1.11
C VAL A 526 25.50 13.08 0.34
N GLU A 527 26.02 12.08 -0.38
CA GLU A 527 27.28 12.17 -1.12
C GLU A 527 27.19 13.14 -2.31
N ASN A 528 26.07 13.10 -3.05
CA ASN A 528 25.93 13.87 -4.28
C ASN A 528 25.45 15.30 -4.06
N LYS A 529 24.63 15.55 -3.02
CA LYS A 529 23.99 16.85 -2.80
C LYS A 529 24.36 17.51 -1.47
N ASN A 530 25.03 16.81 -0.57
CA ASN A 530 25.35 17.25 0.80
C ASN A 530 24.11 17.72 1.57
N LYS A 531 23.01 16.96 1.44
CA LYS A 531 21.75 17.15 2.14
C LYS A 531 21.47 15.95 3.03
N LYS A 532 20.98 16.19 4.24
CA LYS A 532 20.74 15.15 5.23
C LYS A 532 19.33 15.24 5.82
N LEU A 533 18.82 14.10 6.21
CA LEU A 533 17.70 13.97 7.13
C LEU A 533 18.21 13.94 8.57
N ARG A 534 17.47 14.58 9.44
CA ARG A 534 17.59 14.41 10.89
C ARG A 534 16.70 13.25 11.30
N ARG A 535 17.27 12.26 11.96
CA ARG A 535 16.55 11.19 12.62
C ARG A 535 16.04 11.66 13.98
N ILE A 536 14.79 11.38 14.29
CA ILE A 536 14.15 11.63 15.58
C ILE A 536 13.56 10.30 16.05
N ASP A 537 14.14 9.76 17.11
CA ASP A 537 13.62 8.58 17.79
C ASP A 537 12.59 9.01 18.85
N VAL A 538 11.47 8.30 18.94
CA VAL A 538 10.45 8.56 19.95
C VAL A 538 10.43 7.38 20.93
N LYS A 539 10.46 7.69 22.22
CA LYS A 539 10.24 6.72 23.29
C LYS A 539 8.88 7.02 23.91
N GLY A 540 7.95 6.13 23.72
CA GLY A 540 6.57 6.26 24.21
C GLY A 540 6.41 5.89 25.68
N PRO A 541 5.16 5.83 26.17
CA PRO A 541 4.84 5.42 27.52
C PRO A 541 5.20 3.95 27.75
N LYS A 542 5.28 3.58 29.04
CA LYS A 542 5.40 2.16 29.40
C LYS A 542 4.22 1.38 28.83
N GLY A 543 4.49 0.35 28.04
CA GLY A 543 3.47 -0.42 27.30
C GLY A 543 3.50 -0.19 25.80
N ASN A 544 4.06 0.93 25.38
CA ASN A 544 4.24 1.30 23.97
C ASN A 544 5.58 2.02 23.81
N ARG A 545 6.68 1.30 24.03
CA ARG A 545 8.03 1.86 24.08
C ARG A 545 8.45 2.51 22.76
N GLU A 546 8.07 1.94 21.64
CA GLU A 546 8.33 2.50 20.30
C GLU A 546 7.56 3.81 20.05
N GLY A 547 6.59 4.13 20.91
CA GLY A 547 5.76 5.31 20.78
C GLY A 547 4.82 5.28 19.59
N PHE A 548 4.40 4.09 19.13
CA PHE A 548 3.43 3.98 18.02
C PHE A 548 2.18 4.81 18.31
N GLY A 549 1.73 5.58 17.31
CA GLY A 549 0.64 6.53 17.45
C GLY A 549 1.09 7.95 17.82
N THR A 550 2.32 8.15 18.33
CA THR A 550 2.83 9.50 18.60
C THR A 550 2.86 10.33 17.32
N THR A 551 2.28 11.52 17.39
CA THR A 551 2.25 12.48 16.28
C THR A 551 3.10 13.70 16.62
N LEU A 552 4.00 14.09 15.71
CA LEU A 552 4.81 15.31 15.80
C LEU A 552 4.28 16.36 14.82
N ARG A 553 3.84 17.51 15.31
CA ARG A 553 3.53 18.68 14.50
C ARG A 553 4.71 19.64 14.59
N ILE A 554 5.48 19.71 13.52
CA ILE A 554 6.73 20.48 13.44
C ILE A 554 6.43 21.81 12.77
N LYS A 555 6.55 22.91 13.49
CA LYS A 555 6.35 24.26 12.98
C LYS A 555 7.69 24.88 12.60
N THR A 556 7.77 25.38 11.39
CA THR A 556 8.99 26.02 10.84
C THR A 556 8.91 27.53 10.84
N SER A 557 10.05 28.21 10.72
CA SER A 557 10.13 29.67 10.72
C SER A 557 9.47 30.34 9.51
N ASP A 558 9.31 29.62 8.40
CA ASP A 558 8.59 30.07 7.21
C ASP A 558 7.07 29.85 7.28
N GLY A 559 6.58 29.32 8.43
CA GLY A 559 5.16 29.16 8.71
C GLY A 559 4.55 27.89 8.18
N LYS A 560 5.35 26.91 7.72
CA LYS A 560 4.87 25.57 7.37
C LYS A 560 4.66 24.71 8.61
N GLU A 561 3.78 23.76 8.49
CA GLU A 561 3.56 22.71 9.50
C GLU A 561 3.80 21.35 8.86
N VAL A 562 4.80 20.62 9.32
CA VAL A 562 5.10 19.25 8.88
C VAL A 562 4.53 18.29 9.89
N LEU A 563 3.67 17.36 9.45
CA LEU A 563 3.08 16.39 10.33
C LEU A 563 3.73 15.03 10.12
N GLU A 564 4.22 14.43 11.19
CA GLU A 564 4.86 13.11 11.20
C GLU A 564 4.21 12.22 12.26
N LYS A 565 4.18 10.90 12.00
CA LYS A 565 3.62 9.93 12.92
C LYS A 565 4.50 8.71 13.07
N VAL A 566 4.71 8.26 14.30
CA VAL A 566 5.44 7.03 14.62
C VAL A 566 4.56 5.83 14.31
N ARG A 567 5.01 4.98 13.39
CA ARG A 567 4.30 3.78 12.94
C ARG A 567 5.28 2.65 12.63
N GLY A 568 4.97 1.42 13.04
CA GLY A 568 5.77 0.25 12.71
C GLY A 568 5.41 -0.35 11.36
N SER A 569 4.14 -0.69 11.13
CA SER A 569 3.69 -1.30 9.87
C SER A 569 3.33 -0.24 8.84
N ARG A 570 3.90 -0.35 7.62
CA ARG A 570 3.67 0.57 6.49
C ARG A 570 3.63 -0.18 5.17
N GLY A 571 2.93 0.38 4.18
CA GLY A 571 2.88 -0.18 2.84
C GLY A 571 2.13 -1.51 2.78
N TYR A 572 2.80 -2.55 2.31
CA TYR A 572 2.22 -3.88 2.10
C TYR A 572 3.07 -4.96 2.76
N LEU A 573 2.48 -5.73 3.69
CA LEU A 573 3.04 -6.88 4.39
C LEU A 573 4.35 -6.60 5.19
N SER A 574 4.71 -5.35 5.41
CA SER A 574 6.04 -4.95 5.86
C SER A 574 6.02 -4.07 7.10
N SER A 575 7.16 -4.02 7.80
CA SER A 575 7.38 -3.18 8.97
C SER A 575 8.66 -2.36 8.77
N SER A 576 8.49 -1.04 8.70
CA SER A 576 9.60 -0.08 8.53
C SER A 576 10.19 0.34 9.88
N ASP A 577 11.33 1.01 9.85
CA ASP A 577 11.89 1.71 11.02
C ASP A 577 10.85 2.73 11.54
N PRO A 578 10.49 2.69 12.83
CA PRO A 578 9.52 3.63 13.39
C PRO A 578 10.08 5.06 13.57
N ALA A 579 11.39 5.28 13.41
CA ALA A 579 12.00 6.60 13.52
C ALA A 579 11.37 7.59 12.52
N ILE A 580 11.31 8.85 12.94
CA ILE A 580 10.87 9.98 12.12
C ILE A 580 12.10 10.61 11.44
N TYR A 581 11.96 10.90 10.16
CA TYR A 581 13.01 11.49 9.34
C TYR A 581 12.53 12.81 8.74
N VAL A 582 13.22 13.91 9.09
CA VAL A 582 12.91 15.26 8.61
C VAL A 582 14.17 15.94 8.02
N ALA A 583 14.02 16.71 6.96
CA ALA A 583 15.16 17.40 6.35
C ALA A 583 15.87 18.32 7.35
N GLU A 584 17.20 18.21 7.48
CA GLU A 584 18.00 19.11 8.35
C GLU A 584 17.91 20.57 7.96
N SER A 585 17.54 20.84 6.69
CA SER A 585 17.36 22.20 6.18
C SER A 585 16.13 22.93 6.73
N LEU A 586 15.22 22.21 7.40
CA LEU A 586 14.04 22.80 8.03
C LEU A 586 14.46 23.61 9.26
N ASP A 587 14.12 24.90 9.27
CA ASP A 587 14.34 25.78 10.43
C ASP A 587 13.17 25.59 11.42
N ILE A 588 13.35 24.57 12.29
CA ILE A 588 12.33 24.14 13.25
C ILE A 588 12.26 25.14 14.41
N GLN A 589 11.08 25.70 14.67
CA GLN A 589 10.81 26.63 15.75
C GLN A 589 10.14 25.97 16.95
N GLU A 590 9.29 24.96 16.69
CA GLU A 590 8.50 24.29 17.69
C GLU A 590 8.17 22.87 17.22
N ILE A 591 8.17 21.91 18.13
CA ILE A 591 7.61 20.58 17.92
C ILE A 591 6.51 20.38 18.97
N GLU A 592 5.27 20.25 18.50
CA GLU A 592 4.15 19.83 19.30
C GLU A 592 4.04 18.30 19.20
N VAL A 593 4.05 17.61 20.33
CA VAL A 593 3.98 16.16 20.42
C VAL A 593 2.63 15.75 20.97
N THR A 594 1.86 15.00 20.21
CA THR A 594 0.66 14.31 20.71
C THR A 594 1.02 12.86 20.94
N TRP A 595 0.97 12.45 22.19
CA TRP A 595 1.29 11.09 22.60
C TRP A 595 0.12 10.11 22.40
N PRO A 596 0.36 8.80 22.31
CA PRO A 596 -0.72 7.81 22.12
C PRO A 596 -1.83 7.91 23.16
N THR A 597 -1.46 8.20 24.41
CA THR A 597 -2.38 8.43 25.55
C THR A 597 -3.26 9.68 25.42
N GLY A 598 -3.12 10.46 24.33
CA GLY A 598 -3.82 11.72 24.08
C GLY A 598 -3.23 12.93 24.82
N GLN A 599 -2.20 12.76 25.64
CA GLN A 599 -1.50 13.86 26.28
C GLN A 599 -0.65 14.63 25.25
N THR A 600 -0.40 15.92 25.49
CA THR A 600 0.39 16.76 24.61
C THR A 600 1.56 17.42 25.35
N SER A 601 2.69 17.60 24.63
CA SER A 601 3.85 18.34 25.11
C SER A 601 4.43 19.19 24.00
N VAL A 602 5.22 20.22 24.34
CA VAL A 602 5.78 21.16 23.35
C VAL A 602 7.26 21.38 23.61
N LEU A 603 8.07 21.20 22.58
CA LEU A 603 9.51 21.45 22.55
C LEU A 603 9.79 22.74 21.81
N LYS A 604 10.46 23.72 22.46
CA LYS A 604 10.77 25.04 21.87
C LYS A 604 12.21 25.50 22.11
N SER A 605 12.90 24.90 23.07
CA SER A 605 14.27 25.31 23.34
C SER A 605 15.22 24.78 22.26
N ALA A 606 16.25 25.53 21.93
CA ALA A 606 17.27 25.07 20.98
C ALA A 606 17.93 23.75 21.42
N GLU A 607 17.99 23.51 22.72
CA GLU A 607 18.53 22.26 23.29
C GLU A 607 17.58 21.10 23.02
N ASP A 608 16.24 21.27 23.25
CA ASP A 608 15.25 20.23 23.01
C ASP A 608 15.13 19.91 21.53
N LEU A 609 15.12 20.94 20.66
CA LEU A 609 15.02 20.78 19.20
C LEU A 609 16.27 20.12 18.60
N ALA A 610 17.40 20.17 19.28
CA ALA A 610 18.65 19.52 18.87
C ALA A 610 18.75 18.04 19.32
N LYS A 611 17.89 17.58 20.25
CA LYS A 611 17.87 16.20 20.69
C LYS A 611 17.42 15.29 19.55
N GLY A 612 18.11 14.17 19.35
CA GLY A 612 17.72 13.11 18.43
C GLY A 612 16.66 12.17 19.00
N THR A 613 16.25 12.35 20.27
CA THR A 613 15.28 11.50 20.95
C THR A 613 14.26 12.35 21.70
N ILE A 614 12.99 12.02 21.55
CA ILE A 614 11.85 12.58 22.29
C ILE A 614 11.34 11.47 23.22
N ASP A 615 11.37 11.71 24.54
CA ASP A 615 11.05 10.70 25.54
C ASP A 615 9.79 11.12 26.33
N PHE A 616 8.82 10.20 26.45
CA PHE A 616 7.57 10.42 27.19
C PHE A 616 7.83 10.72 28.67
N GLU A 617 8.81 10.06 29.28
CA GLU A 617 9.14 10.24 30.70
C GLU A 617 9.72 11.63 31.00
N ASP A 618 10.33 12.28 30.00
CA ASP A 618 10.87 13.63 30.10
C ASP A 618 9.83 14.72 29.72
N ALA A 619 8.62 14.29 29.27
CA ALA A 619 7.64 15.21 28.71
C ALA A 619 6.99 16.13 29.75
N VAL A 620 6.92 17.41 29.45
CA VAL A 620 6.13 18.38 30.21
C VAL A 620 4.78 18.56 29.55
N PHE A 621 3.75 17.91 30.09
CA PHE A 621 2.42 17.92 29.50
C PHE A 621 1.72 19.28 29.61
N GLN A 622 1.05 19.66 28.52
CA GLN A 622 0.31 20.91 28.40
C GLN A 622 -1.05 20.64 27.77
N ASN A 623 -2.06 21.41 28.14
CA ASN A 623 -3.34 21.38 27.46
C ASN A 623 -3.27 22.29 26.23
N ILE A 624 -3.18 21.74 25.05
CA ILE A 624 -3.24 22.50 23.80
C ILE A 624 -4.71 22.59 23.39
N ILE A 625 -5.26 23.79 23.38
CA ILE A 625 -6.61 24.03 22.87
C ILE A 625 -6.47 24.13 21.35
N LYS A 626 -6.93 23.10 20.63
CA LYS A 626 -7.04 23.18 19.17
C LYS A 626 -8.19 24.14 18.83
N ASP A 627 -7.92 25.16 18.03
CA ASP A 627 -8.98 25.99 17.47
C ASP A 627 -9.86 25.10 16.57
N GLN A 628 -11.15 25.05 16.87
CA GLN A 628 -12.08 24.36 15.99
C GLN A 628 -12.10 25.08 14.63
N VAL A 629 -11.71 24.40 13.56
CA VAL A 629 -11.86 24.92 12.21
C VAL A 629 -13.35 25.13 11.94
N GLN A 630 -13.78 26.38 11.95
CA GLN A 630 -15.15 26.73 11.64
C GLN A 630 -15.32 26.65 10.11
N GLY A 631 -16.02 25.63 9.63
CA GLY A 631 -16.28 25.48 8.20
C GLY A 631 -16.99 26.71 7.61
N TYR A 632 -16.53 27.17 6.46
CA TYR A 632 -17.15 28.28 5.72
C TYR A 632 -18.55 27.96 5.17
N LEU A 633 -18.89 26.68 5.08
CA LEU A 633 -20.15 26.19 4.54
C LEU A 633 -20.87 25.32 5.59
N THR A 634 -22.15 25.58 5.79
CA THR A 634 -23.02 24.76 6.63
C THR A 634 -24.07 24.06 5.78
N LYS A 635 -24.29 22.77 6.05
CA LYS A 635 -25.37 22.02 5.40
C LYS A 635 -26.71 22.64 5.78
N VAL A 636 -27.44 23.13 4.79
CA VAL A 636 -28.74 23.74 4.98
C VAL A 636 -29.83 22.66 5.06
N ASP A 637 -30.81 22.83 5.97
CA ASP A 637 -31.95 21.92 6.10
C ASP A 637 -32.71 21.80 4.76
N LYS A 638 -33.12 20.60 4.40
CA LYS A 638 -33.91 20.30 3.19
C LYS A 638 -35.23 21.08 3.11
N SER A 639 -35.71 21.60 4.25
CA SER A 639 -36.90 22.47 4.30
C SER A 639 -36.75 23.83 3.59
N ILE A 640 -35.51 24.26 3.28
CA ILE A 640 -35.23 25.53 2.61
C ILE A 640 -35.26 25.37 1.08
N ILE A 641 -34.80 24.23 0.57
CA ILE A 641 -34.88 23.90 -0.86
C ILE A 641 -35.37 22.44 -0.98
N ASP A 642 -36.65 22.32 -1.27
CA ASP A 642 -37.28 21.01 -1.54
C ASP A 642 -37.23 20.70 -3.04
N PHE A 643 -36.02 20.42 -3.54
CA PHE A 643 -35.80 20.00 -4.92
C PHE A 643 -35.00 18.70 -4.95
N LYS A 644 -35.52 17.69 -5.60
CA LYS A 644 -34.82 16.46 -5.93
C LYS A 644 -34.77 16.35 -7.45
N HIS A 645 -33.55 16.33 -7.98
CA HIS A 645 -33.35 16.01 -9.38
C HIS A 645 -33.70 14.53 -9.65
N GLU A 646 -34.42 14.29 -10.73
CA GLU A 646 -34.69 12.93 -11.21
C GLU A 646 -34.07 12.81 -12.61
N GLU A 647 -33.07 11.92 -12.70
CA GLU A 647 -32.43 11.60 -13.97
C GLU A 647 -33.41 10.88 -14.93
N ASN A 648 -33.23 11.11 -16.22
CA ASN A 648 -33.96 10.34 -17.23
C ASN A 648 -33.33 8.94 -17.38
N GLN A 649 -34.15 7.97 -17.78
CA GLN A 649 -33.70 6.58 -17.93
C GLN A 649 -33.02 6.29 -19.30
N PHE A 650 -32.62 7.33 -20.02
CA PHE A 650 -31.96 7.16 -21.30
C PHE A 650 -30.50 6.76 -21.12
N ASP A 651 -30.10 5.69 -21.79
CA ASP A 651 -28.73 5.21 -21.78
C ASP A 651 -28.02 5.54 -23.09
N ASP A 652 -27.16 6.57 -23.08
CA ASP A 652 -26.38 7.00 -24.25
C ASP A 652 -25.49 5.87 -24.77
N PHE A 653 -24.99 5.00 -23.94
CA PHE A 653 -24.10 3.89 -24.31
C PHE A 653 -24.81 2.79 -25.11
N ILE A 654 -26.14 2.72 -25.11
CA ILE A 654 -26.88 1.80 -25.98
C ILE A 654 -26.67 2.16 -27.44
N LYS A 655 -26.48 3.46 -27.73
CA LYS A 655 -26.27 3.98 -29.11
C LYS A 655 -24.80 4.26 -29.39
N GLU A 656 -24.08 4.81 -28.42
CA GLU A 656 -22.72 5.32 -28.61
C GLU A 656 -21.81 4.77 -27.49
N ILE A 657 -21.44 3.51 -27.60
CA ILE A 657 -20.68 2.76 -26.59
C ILE A 657 -19.26 3.29 -26.31
N LEU A 658 -18.75 4.20 -27.13
CA LEU A 658 -17.41 4.79 -26.99
C LEU A 658 -17.42 6.20 -26.37
N LEU A 659 -18.57 6.70 -25.94
CA LEU A 659 -18.62 7.98 -25.23
C LEU A 659 -17.79 7.89 -23.93
N PRO A 660 -17.05 8.94 -23.57
CA PRO A 660 -16.29 8.96 -22.32
C PRO A 660 -17.20 9.05 -21.07
N HIS A 661 -18.41 9.61 -21.24
CA HIS A 661 -19.41 9.74 -20.19
C HIS A 661 -20.81 9.91 -20.81
N ARG A 662 -21.86 9.73 -20.01
CA ARG A 662 -23.24 9.91 -20.48
C ARG A 662 -23.59 11.38 -20.60
N GLN A 663 -23.97 11.80 -21.75
CA GLN A 663 -24.45 13.16 -22.01
C GLN A 663 -25.83 13.42 -21.36
N SER A 664 -26.67 12.39 -21.28
CA SER A 664 -28.01 12.47 -20.68
C SER A 664 -28.02 12.63 -19.15
N GLU A 665 -26.89 12.41 -18.48
CA GLU A 665 -26.76 12.42 -17.02
C GLU A 665 -25.91 13.59 -16.49
N HIS A 666 -25.82 14.70 -17.25
CA HIS A 666 -25.03 15.86 -16.83
C HIS A 666 -25.64 16.67 -15.65
N GLY A 667 -26.79 16.24 -15.15
CA GLY A 667 -27.48 16.86 -14.02
C GLY A 667 -28.00 18.27 -14.26
N PRO A 668 -28.78 18.80 -13.32
CA PRO A 668 -29.30 20.16 -13.41
C PRO A 668 -28.26 21.19 -13.01
N PHE A 669 -28.27 22.33 -13.70
CA PHE A 669 -27.54 23.51 -13.29
C PHE A 669 -28.43 24.39 -12.40
N ILE A 670 -27.90 24.89 -11.27
CA ILE A 670 -28.61 25.80 -10.38
C ILE A 670 -27.98 27.19 -10.52
N SER A 671 -28.79 28.20 -10.82
CA SER A 671 -28.38 29.60 -10.77
C SER A 671 -29.30 30.39 -9.87
N LYS A 672 -28.74 31.39 -9.17
CA LYS A 672 -29.51 32.40 -8.43
C LYS A 672 -29.69 33.60 -9.34
N SER A 673 -30.94 34.03 -9.57
CA SER A 673 -31.27 35.27 -10.30
C SER A 673 -31.13 36.49 -9.38
#